data_1d25fbeda10585fb31d3dbb8a770c409
#
_entry.id   1d25fbeda10585fb31d3dbb8a770c409
#
_cell.length_a   1.000
_cell.length_b   1.000
_cell.length_c   1.000
_cell.angle_alpha   90.00
_cell.angle_beta   90.00
_cell.angle_gamma   90.00
#
_symmetry.space_group_name_H-M   'P 1'
#
loop_
_entity.id
_entity.type
_entity.pdbx_description
1 polymer ?
#
loop_
_entity_poly.entity_id
_entity_poly.type
_entity_poly.pdbx_seq_one_letter_code
_entity_poly.pdbx_strand_id
1 'polypeptide(L)'
;MKINLNHIAEIRISFFAVLLIMAVNCNLLNAQVEATEKRYVRIGSLQSHFSAYGTERAWNNRYYEGLRWPAEYSQQDNAVIKRFWIASEDFTDELGNLWDVMALYFSAGFVGETIFPVELKQTAKFEMPTVIVDGNNITAPYFEDIDDYNPDQIPDRVITNVVNTIMGVTVTRKIYAFSQQYHDNYFIKEFTFTNTGNTDYDDEIELNAPIKGLRIGWGTRYSVCREGAQYIHSQQVWGKHSWVTVRGENYSEHYNEKITLDNPIVDWIRCGFQWAGQYDGNSWDNLGGPDVFGTGRLTAPHHAGVAILHVDKSATDSTDDPNQPVTLGWHAGDTYPGYTSISLNVVPQMVQIYSMLSGNPHKGLGGNERFYEKYIDTNPDPWTVHNDQGGTNLWVNYGPFDLQPGESVTIVEVEGVSGLNRTLCEIIGARWKKAYDDPNDKGPFELPDGTTTDDKDVYKNAWFDTGKDSIMLTFSRAKRNYDMNYMIPQPPLPPPLFEVKSGGNKITLKWSPSPSEGEPDFGGYRIYRAINKSDTVHTEIFACGKGTDHPEIVHTFDDTTPVRGFAYYYYIVAFNDGSNNNTDANPHGPLHSSKYYTRTTEPAFLQRPPGEKLSDIRIVPNPYYISSPKGSHFSIEDEIRFYNIPGECTIRIFTERGDLIKTIIHDDGSGDEVWNSVTDSRQVIVSGIYIVQFETPDGQSIYKKFAVIR
;
A
#
# COMPACT_ATOMS: atom_id res chain seq x y z
N MET A 1 20.94 -71.60 4.48
CA MET A 1 20.33 -70.59 5.31
C MET A 1 19.00 -70.15 4.63
N LYS A 2 17.87 -70.69 5.05
CA LYS A 2 16.57 -70.35 4.49
C LYS A 2 16.06 -69.07 5.21
N ILE A 3 16.06 -67.92 4.52
CA ILE A 3 15.48 -66.71 5.04
C ILE A 3 13.96 -66.84 4.94
N ASN A 4 13.30 -66.69 6.09
CA ASN A 4 11.85 -66.91 6.24
C ASN A 4 11.11 -65.70 5.61
N LEU A 5 10.46 -65.90 4.47
CA LEU A 5 9.73 -64.91 3.65
C LEU A 5 8.60 -64.21 4.44
N ASN A 6 8.11 -64.82 5.52
CA ASN A 6 7.03 -64.23 6.31
C ASN A 6 7.52 -63.04 7.20
N HIS A 7 8.77 -63.02 7.63
CA HIS A 7 9.32 -61.84 8.38
C HIS A 7 9.53 -60.63 7.52
N ILE A 8 9.77 -60.81 6.22
CA ILE A 8 9.93 -59.69 5.29
C ILE A 8 8.56 -59.04 4.98
N ALA A 9 7.49 -59.80 4.95
CA ALA A 9 6.13 -59.29 4.77
C ALA A 9 5.63 -58.47 5.97
N GLU A 10 5.89 -58.92 7.18
CA GLU A 10 5.52 -58.20 8.44
C GLU A 10 6.32 -56.87 8.58
N ILE A 11 7.60 -56.86 8.25
CA ILE A 11 8.41 -55.63 8.29
C ILE A 11 7.92 -54.64 7.21
N ARG A 12 7.51 -55.10 6.05
CA ARG A 12 6.94 -54.21 5.00
C ARG A 12 5.58 -53.66 5.39
N ILE A 13 4.71 -54.43 6.01
CA ILE A 13 3.40 -53.99 6.47
C ILE A 13 3.56 -52.99 7.61
N SER A 14 4.49 -53.19 8.57
CA SER A 14 4.80 -52.25 9.65
C SER A 14 5.41 -50.97 9.11
N PHE A 15 6.28 -51.03 8.10
CA PHE A 15 6.86 -49.83 7.47
C PHE A 15 5.85 -49.03 6.67
N PHE A 16 4.91 -49.70 5.98
CA PHE A 16 3.79 -49.05 5.27
C PHE A 16 2.79 -48.44 6.27
N ALA A 17 2.49 -49.08 7.37
CA ALA A 17 1.62 -48.54 8.40
C ALA A 17 2.24 -47.32 9.11
N VAL A 18 3.54 -47.32 9.38
CA VAL A 18 4.28 -46.16 9.94
C VAL A 18 4.37 -45.03 8.90
N LEU A 19 4.60 -45.32 7.61
CA LEU A 19 4.56 -44.33 6.54
C LEU A 19 3.15 -43.74 6.32
N LEU A 20 2.11 -44.56 6.47
CA LEU A 20 0.72 -44.09 6.36
C LEU A 20 0.33 -43.22 7.56
N ILE A 21 0.78 -43.58 8.77
CA ILE A 21 0.57 -42.80 9.99
C ILE A 21 1.38 -41.50 9.93
N MET A 22 2.60 -41.50 9.39
CA MET A 22 3.37 -40.27 9.13
C MET A 22 2.72 -39.41 8.04
N ALA A 23 2.20 -40.01 6.97
CA ALA A 23 1.50 -39.27 5.90
C ALA A 23 0.15 -38.70 6.36
N VAL A 24 -0.56 -39.39 7.24
CA VAL A 24 -1.81 -38.88 7.85
C VAL A 24 -1.50 -37.79 8.86
N ASN A 25 -0.43 -37.89 9.66
CA ASN A 25 0.00 -36.81 10.54
C ASN A 25 0.64 -35.62 9.80
N CYS A 26 1.22 -35.81 8.62
CA CYS A 26 1.69 -34.68 7.78
C CYS A 26 0.54 -33.91 7.11
N ASN A 27 -0.66 -34.51 6.98
CA ASN A 27 -1.82 -33.80 6.42
C ASN A 27 -2.66 -33.08 7.51
N LEU A 28 -2.27 -33.18 8.79
CA LEU A 28 -2.93 -32.48 9.91
C LEU A 28 -2.07 -31.35 10.52
N LEU A 29 -0.94 -31.07 9.92
CA LEU A 29 -0.28 -29.78 10.12
C LEU A 29 -0.97 -28.78 9.17
N ASN A 30 -2.13 -28.27 9.57
CA ASN A 30 -2.56 -26.96 9.11
C ASN A 30 -1.36 -26.06 9.36
N ALA A 31 -0.81 -25.46 8.28
CA ALA A 31 0.31 -24.56 8.43
C ALA A 31 -0.16 -23.43 9.33
N GLN A 32 0.30 -23.45 10.58
CA GLN A 32 -0.02 -22.43 11.57
C GLN A 32 0.43 -21.09 11.01
N VAL A 33 -0.46 -20.10 10.96
CA VAL A 33 -0.15 -18.78 10.49
C VAL A 33 0.87 -18.15 11.43
N GLU A 34 2.01 -17.69 10.88
CA GLU A 34 3.03 -17.06 11.72
C GLU A 34 2.56 -15.70 12.25
N ALA A 35 2.90 -15.39 13.50
CA ALA A 35 2.52 -14.14 14.16
C ALA A 35 2.92 -12.87 13.37
N THR A 36 4.01 -12.95 12.66
CA THR A 36 4.59 -11.83 11.88
C THR A 36 4.15 -11.81 10.43
N GLU A 37 3.35 -12.79 10.01
CA GLU A 37 2.86 -12.89 8.65
C GLU A 37 1.99 -11.67 8.30
N LYS A 38 2.17 -11.16 7.09
CA LYS A 38 1.50 -9.96 6.59
C LYS A 38 1.02 -10.16 5.15
N ARG A 39 -0.03 -9.44 4.81
CA ARG A 39 -0.46 -9.23 3.41
C ARG A 39 -0.41 -7.74 3.11
N TYR A 40 0.12 -7.40 1.95
CA TYR A 40 0.24 -6.01 1.51
C TYR A 40 -0.78 -5.72 0.42
N VAL A 41 -1.44 -4.57 0.49
CA VAL A 41 -2.30 -4.05 -0.58
C VAL A 41 -1.62 -2.86 -1.23
N ARG A 42 -1.39 -2.93 -2.56
CA ARG A 42 -0.61 -1.93 -3.33
C ARG A 42 -1.27 -1.47 -4.61
N ILE A 43 -2.56 -1.62 -4.74
CA ILE A 43 -3.30 -1.37 -5.98
C ILE A 43 -3.82 0.06 -6.14
N GLY A 44 -3.74 0.88 -5.09
CA GLY A 44 -4.29 2.23 -5.05
C GLY A 44 -3.31 3.27 -4.51
N SER A 45 -3.78 4.50 -4.43
CA SER A 45 -3.04 5.62 -3.85
C SER A 45 -2.79 5.45 -2.35
N LEU A 46 -3.66 4.73 -1.64
CA LEU A 46 -3.43 4.28 -0.27
C LEU A 46 -2.93 2.83 -0.28
N GLN A 47 -1.78 2.60 0.35
CA GLN A 47 -1.17 1.30 0.48
C GLN A 47 -0.88 0.99 1.95
N SER A 48 -1.10 -0.25 2.38
CA SER A 48 -0.85 -0.69 3.75
C SER A 48 -0.59 -2.19 3.81
N HIS A 49 -0.05 -2.63 4.95
CA HIS A 49 0.01 -4.04 5.31
C HIS A 49 -1.07 -4.37 6.33
N PHE A 50 -1.39 -5.66 6.41
CA PHE A 50 -2.33 -6.23 7.37
C PHE A 50 -1.72 -7.51 7.94
N SER A 51 -1.63 -7.59 9.26
CA SER A 51 -0.93 -8.69 9.94
C SER A 51 -1.88 -9.77 10.45
N ALA A 52 -1.35 -10.96 10.61
CA ALA A 52 -2.10 -12.15 11.04
C ALA A 52 -2.72 -12.01 12.44
N TYR A 53 -2.09 -11.24 13.33
CA TYR A 53 -2.59 -11.10 14.71
C TYR A 53 -3.76 -10.11 14.87
N GLY A 54 -4.41 -9.70 13.78
CA GLY A 54 -5.70 -8.98 13.82
C GLY A 54 -5.62 -7.46 13.88
N THR A 55 -4.45 -6.86 13.97
CA THR A 55 -4.25 -5.41 13.93
C THR A 55 -2.91 -5.03 13.31
N GLU A 56 -2.72 -3.74 13.02
CA GLU A 56 -1.49 -3.22 12.40
C GLU A 56 -0.70 -2.39 13.42
N ARG A 57 0.58 -2.67 13.51
CA ARG A 57 1.50 -1.87 14.30
C ARG A 57 2.77 -1.59 13.50
N ALA A 58 2.93 -0.36 13.10
CA ALA A 58 4.12 0.11 12.38
C ALA A 58 5.13 0.77 13.32
N TRP A 59 5.25 0.29 14.57
CA TRP A 59 6.24 0.80 15.49
C TRP A 59 7.58 0.12 15.25
N ASN A 60 8.38 0.71 14.40
CA ASN A 60 9.81 0.51 14.47
C ASN A 60 10.47 1.84 14.14
N ASN A 61 11.40 2.28 14.94
CA ASN A 61 11.99 3.63 15.02
C ASN A 61 12.48 4.25 13.69
N ARG A 62 12.36 3.58 12.55
CA ARG A 62 12.90 4.05 11.27
C ARG A 62 12.10 3.67 10.03
N TYR A 63 11.15 2.72 10.10
CA TYR A 63 10.45 2.20 8.92
C TYR A 63 8.97 2.05 9.22
N TYR A 64 8.19 3.03 8.81
CA TYR A 64 6.74 2.95 8.82
C TYR A 64 6.30 2.20 7.57
N GLU A 65 5.39 1.23 7.74
CA GLU A 65 4.90 0.40 6.64
C GLU A 65 3.38 0.48 6.49
N GLY A 66 2.74 1.50 7.06
CA GLY A 66 1.29 1.56 7.11
C GLY A 66 0.69 2.87 6.66
N LEU A 67 -0.47 2.80 6.01
CA LEU A 67 -1.24 3.93 5.49
C LEU A 67 -0.38 4.92 4.68
N ARG A 68 0.34 4.39 3.70
CA ARG A 68 1.17 5.18 2.80
C ARG A 68 0.30 5.84 1.73
N TRP A 69 0.23 7.16 1.76
CA TRP A 69 -0.56 7.98 0.82
C TRP A 69 0.10 9.35 0.60
N PRO A 70 0.18 9.86 -0.66
CA PRO A 70 0.06 9.12 -1.92
C PRO A 70 1.23 8.14 -2.10
N ALA A 71 0.92 6.89 -2.41
CA ALA A 71 1.88 5.79 -2.33
C ALA A 71 3.00 5.82 -3.38
N GLU A 72 2.85 6.62 -4.45
CA GLU A 72 3.89 6.81 -5.45
C GLU A 72 5.09 7.60 -4.94
N TYR A 73 4.95 8.33 -3.84
CA TYR A 73 6.05 9.11 -3.26
C TYR A 73 6.65 8.40 -2.06
N SER A 74 7.93 8.63 -1.83
CA SER A 74 8.63 8.09 -0.67
C SER A 74 8.21 8.79 0.62
N GLN A 75 8.34 8.09 1.76
CA GLN A 75 8.12 8.62 3.11
C GLN A 75 6.72 9.20 3.39
N GLN A 76 5.70 8.68 2.73
CA GLN A 76 4.31 9.10 2.88
C GLN A 76 3.48 8.27 3.87
N ASP A 77 4.15 7.56 4.76
CA ASP A 77 3.51 6.74 5.79
C ASP A 77 2.84 7.61 6.86
N ASN A 78 1.62 7.21 7.28
CA ASN A 78 0.80 7.96 8.21
C ASN A 78 0.42 7.19 9.48
N ALA A 79 0.51 5.85 9.48
CA ALA A 79 0.15 5.05 10.64
C ALA A 79 1.37 4.64 11.44
N VAL A 80 1.27 4.71 12.77
CA VAL A 80 2.34 4.29 13.67
C VAL A 80 1.87 3.22 14.65
N ILE A 81 0.73 3.42 15.31
CA ILE A 81 0.22 2.51 16.32
C ILE A 81 -1.28 2.36 16.12
N LYS A 82 -1.71 1.12 15.91
CA LYS A 82 -3.10 0.72 16.01
C LYS A 82 -3.19 -0.29 17.14
N ARG A 83 -3.90 0.06 18.17
CA ARG A 83 -4.14 -0.80 19.33
C ARG A 83 -5.53 -1.35 19.22
N PHE A 84 -5.68 -2.61 19.52
CA PHE A 84 -6.97 -3.29 19.47
C PHE A 84 -7.17 -4.14 20.70
N TRP A 85 -8.34 -4.01 21.34
CA TRP A 85 -8.73 -4.77 22.52
C TRP A 85 -10.15 -5.28 22.39
N ILE A 86 -10.38 -6.43 23.02
CA ILE A 86 -11.71 -6.91 23.37
C ILE A 86 -11.75 -7.16 24.87
N ALA A 87 -12.92 -6.97 25.48
CA ALA A 87 -13.10 -7.24 26.90
C ALA A 87 -14.54 -7.65 27.19
N SER A 88 -14.74 -8.50 28.18
CA SER A 88 -16.06 -8.94 28.67
C SER A 88 -16.11 -8.90 30.17
N GLU A 89 -17.31 -8.95 30.73
CA GLU A 89 -17.56 -9.07 32.16
C GLU A 89 -18.12 -10.48 32.50
N ASP A 90 -18.04 -10.86 33.79
CA ASP A 90 -18.52 -12.15 34.29
C ASP A 90 -18.00 -13.35 33.48
N PHE A 91 -16.74 -13.36 33.13
CA PHE A 91 -16.14 -14.37 32.25
C PHE A 91 -15.71 -15.63 33.07
N THR A 92 -16.01 -16.80 32.52
CA THR A 92 -15.52 -18.07 33.05
C THR A 92 -14.57 -18.70 32.04
N ASP A 93 -13.31 -18.95 32.44
CA ASP A 93 -12.32 -19.59 31.56
C ASP A 93 -12.49 -21.12 31.49
N GLU A 94 -11.76 -21.77 30.60
CA GLU A 94 -11.79 -23.25 30.41
C GLU A 94 -11.40 -24.05 31.66
N LEU A 95 -10.69 -23.44 32.59
CA LEU A 95 -10.34 -24.07 33.88
C LEU A 95 -11.42 -23.88 34.93
N GLY A 96 -12.52 -23.18 34.62
CA GLY A 96 -13.61 -22.85 35.50
C GLY A 96 -13.32 -21.69 36.47
N ASN A 97 -12.26 -20.91 36.25
CA ASN A 97 -12.02 -19.72 37.04
C ASN A 97 -12.96 -18.58 36.62
N LEU A 98 -13.48 -17.88 37.63
CA LEU A 98 -14.36 -16.72 37.41
C LEU A 98 -13.54 -15.43 37.41
N TRP A 99 -13.79 -14.61 36.42
CA TRP A 99 -13.16 -13.33 36.23
C TRP A 99 -14.26 -12.23 36.15
N ASP A 100 -14.20 -11.27 37.05
CA ASP A 100 -15.13 -10.11 36.99
C ASP A 100 -15.02 -9.37 35.64
N VAL A 101 -13.79 -9.31 35.12
CA VAL A 101 -13.49 -8.76 33.79
C VAL A 101 -12.35 -9.57 33.19
N MET A 102 -12.52 -9.96 31.93
CA MET A 102 -11.45 -10.45 31.05
C MET A 102 -11.20 -9.43 29.95
N ALA A 103 -9.94 -9.09 29.70
CA ALA A 103 -9.58 -8.18 28.60
C ALA A 103 -8.34 -8.69 27.87
N LEU A 104 -8.36 -8.61 26.54
CA LEU A 104 -7.30 -9.09 25.65
C LEU A 104 -6.79 -7.96 24.77
N TYR A 105 -5.49 -7.99 24.52
CA TYR A 105 -4.79 -7.07 23.64
C TYR A 105 -4.23 -7.81 22.42
N PHE A 106 -4.58 -7.36 21.22
CA PHE A 106 -4.10 -7.94 19.98
C PHE A 106 -2.72 -7.38 19.62
N SER A 107 -1.72 -8.23 19.73
CA SER A 107 -0.33 -7.91 19.41
C SER A 107 0.44 -9.20 19.11
N ALA A 108 1.45 -9.09 18.24
CA ALA A 108 2.35 -10.20 17.94
C ALA A 108 3.01 -10.83 19.19
N GLY A 109 3.18 -10.06 20.27
CA GLY A 109 3.74 -10.56 21.53
C GLY A 109 2.82 -11.47 22.34
N PHE A 110 1.56 -11.64 21.93
CA PHE A 110 0.57 -12.48 22.63
C PHE A 110 0.04 -13.64 21.76
N VAL A 111 0.61 -13.80 20.56
CA VAL A 111 0.25 -14.92 19.70
C VAL A 111 0.70 -16.24 20.32
N GLY A 112 -0.23 -17.20 20.41
CA GLY A 112 -0.02 -18.47 21.06
C GLY A 112 -0.16 -18.44 22.59
N GLU A 113 -0.47 -17.27 23.18
CA GLU A 113 -0.74 -17.12 24.61
C GLU A 113 -2.20 -16.73 24.87
N THR A 114 -2.70 -15.72 24.15
CA THR A 114 -4.06 -15.20 24.33
C THR A 114 -4.82 -15.00 23.03
N ILE A 115 -4.12 -14.96 21.91
CA ILE A 115 -4.67 -14.84 20.56
C ILE A 115 -4.01 -15.87 19.64
N PHE A 116 -4.78 -16.42 18.73
CA PHE A 116 -4.40 -17.57 17.90
C PHE A 116 -4.82 -17.29 16.44
N PRO A 117 -3.94 -16.70 15.60
CA PRO A 117 -4.22 -16.50 14.19
C PRO A 117 -4.36 -17.83 13.46
N VAL A 118 -5.52 -18.08 12.85
CA VAL A 118 -5.81 -19.32 12.12
C VAL A 118 -5.88 -19.11 10.61
N GLU A 119 -6.17 -17.91 10.15
CA GLU A 119 -6.17 -17.59 8.71
C GLU A 119 -5.64 -16.18 8.45
N LEU A 120 -4.80 -16.06 7.42
CA LEU A 120 -4.48 -14.80 6.75
C LEU A 120 -4.33 -15.06 5.26
N LYS A 121 -5.32 -14.62 4.48
CA LYS A 121 -5.38 -14.87 3.03
C LYS A 121 -5.72 -13.61 2.27
N GLN A 122 -5.03 -13.35 1.16
CA GLN A 122 -5.36 -12.29 0.22
C GLN A 122 -5.86 -12.86 -1.10
N THR A 123 -7.06 -12.46 -1.50
CA THR A 123 -7.65 -12.83 -2.79
C THR A 123 -7.69 -11.62 -3.72
N ALA A 124 -7.21 -11.80 -4.94
CA ALA A 124 -7.22 -10.81 -5.99
C ALA A 124 -8.30 -11.09 -7.03
N LYS A 125 -8.86 -10.03 -7.64
CA LYS A 125 -9.85 -10.14 -8.71
C LYS A 125 -9.23 -10.64 -10.02
N PHE A 126 -7.99 -10.27 -10.30
CA PHE A 126 -7.24 -10.66 -11.50
C PHE A 126 -5.73 -10.68 -11.20
N GLU A 127 -4.99 -11.35 -12.08
CA GLU A 127 -3.53 -11.43 -11.98
C GLU A 127 -2.87 -10.07 -12.21
N MET A 128 -1.81 -9.80 -11.46
CA MET A 128 -1.02 -8.58 -11.63
C MET A 128 -0.41 -8.52 -13.03
N PRO A 129 -0.48 -7.37 -13.71
CA PRO A 129 0.22 -7.17 -14.97
C PRO A 129 1.73 -7.43 -14.84
N THR A 130 2.29 -8.05 -15.88
CA THR A 130 3.75 -8.18 -16.00
C THR A 130 4.33 -6.88 -16.55
N VAL A 131 5.29 -6.32 -15.85
CA VAL A 131 6.03 -5.11 -16.27
C VAL A 131 7.49 -5.47 -16.54
N ILE A 132 7.96 -5.16 -17.74
CA ILE A 132 9.32 -5.49 -18.19
C ILE A 132 10.04 -4.20 -18.58
N VAL A 133 11.25 -4.01 -18.07
CA VAL A 133 12.14 -2.93 -18.49
C VAL A 133 13.46 -3.55 -18.97
N ASP A 134 13.83 -3.33 -20.20
CA ASP A 134 15.05 -3.86 -20.83
C ASP A 134 15.24 -5.39 -20.64
N GLY A 135 14.12 -6.13 -20.74
CA GLY A 135 14.09 -7.59 -20.58
C GLY A 135 14.02 -8.07 -19.13
N ASN A 136 14.13 -7.19 -18.15
CA ASN A 136 14.00 -7.53 -16.73
C ASN A 136 12.54 -7.44 -16.30
N ASN A 137 12.00 -8.51 -15.75
CA ASN A 137 10.69 -8.47 -15.10
C ASN A 137 10.80 -7.71 -13.79
N ILE A 138 10.20 -6.52 -13.74
CA ILE A 138 10.16 -5.64 -12.58
C ILE A 138 8.82 -5.62 -11.88
N THR A 139 7.89 -6.48 -12.29
CA THR A 139 6.66 -6.72 -11.55
C THR A 139 7.03 -7.04 -10.12
N ALA A 140 6.58 -6.25 -9.17
CA ALA A 140 6.99 -6.37 -7.78
C ALA A 140 6.16 -7.45 -7.03
N PRO A 141 6.43 -8.75 -7.20
CA PRO A 141 5.64 -9.80 -6.57
C PRO A 141 5.96 -9.95 -5.08
N TYR A 142 7.16 -9.56 -4.65
CA TYR A 142 7.68 -9.88 -3.33
C TYR A 142 7.14 -9.00 -2.18
N PHE A 143 6.17 -8.14 -2.46
CA PHE A 143 5.52 -7.33 -1.44
C PHE A 143 4.01 -7.47 -1.41
N GLU A 144 3.42 -8.19 -2.37
CA GLU A 144 2.00 -8.46 -2.43
C GLU A 144 1.80 -9.97 -2.63
N ASP A 145 1.68 -10.68 -1.51
CA ASP A 145 1.41 -12.11 -1.54
C ASP A 145 -0.07 -12.34 -1.84
N ILE A 146 -0.37 -12.75 -3.06
CA ILE A 146 -1.70 -13.16 -3.48
C ILE A 146 -1.81 -14.67 -3.30
N ASP A 147 -2.75 -15.09 -2.46
CA ASP A 147 -2.98 -16.49 -2.16
C ASP A 147 -3.93 -17.15 -3.16
N ASP A 148 -4.86 -16.36 -3.74
CA ASP A 148 -5.88 -16.88 -4.66
C ASP A 148 -6.43 -15.80 -5.59
N TYR A 149 -7.08 -16.23 -6.68
CA TYR A 149 -7.75 -15.36 -7.63
C TYR A 149 -9.24 -15.69 -7.70
N ASN A 150 -10.07 -14.66 -7.57
CA ASN A 150 -11.52 -14.77 -7.71
C ASN A 150 -12.04 -13.65 -8.63
N PRO A 151 -12.28 -13.94 -9.92
CA PRO A 151 -12.77 -12.92 -10.86
C PRO A 151 -14.19 -12.44 -10.56
N ASP A 152 -14.95 -13.19 -9.77
CA ASP A 152 -16.33 -12.85 -9.41
C ASP A 152 -16.41 -11.93 -8.20
N GLN A 153 -15.30 -11.71 -7.48
CA GLN A 153 -15.29 -10.75 -6.36
C GLN A 153 -15.43 -9.32 -6.87
N ILE A 154 -16.15 -8.48 -6.13
CA ILE A 154 -16.38 -7.08 -6.50
C ILE A 154 -15.16 -6.21 -6.18
N PRO A 155 -14.58 -6.22 -4.96
CA PRO A 155 -13.36 -5.48 -4.65
C PRO A 155 -12.14 -6.05 -5.40
N ASP A 156 -11.19 -5.20 -5.74
CA ASP A 156 -9.97 -5.65 -6.45
C ASP A 156 -9.07 -6.52 -5.56
N ARG A 157 -9.09 -6.29 -4.24
CA ARG A 157 -8.42 -7.13 -3.23
C ARG A 157 -9.32 -7.34 -2.03
N VAL A 158 -9.29 -8.55 -1.51
CA VAL A 158 -9.94 -8.92 -0.24
C VAL A 158 -8.92 -9.66 0.62
N ILE A 159 -8.65 -9.14 1.82
CA ILE A 159 -7.87 -9.88 2.82
C ILE A 159 -8.86 -10.45 3.83
N THR A 160 -8.77 -11.75 4.08
CA THR A 160 -9.47 -12.44 5.17
C THR A 160 -8.45 -12.82 6.23
N ASN A 161 -8.75 -12.47 7.47
CA ASN A 161 -7.94 -12.80 8.63
C ASN A 161 -8.85 -13.30 9.74
N VAL A 162 -8.54 -14.47 10.32
CA VAL A 162 -9.30 -15.08 11.40
C VAL A 162 -8.37 -15.29 12.58
N VAL A 163 -8.82 -14.86 13.76
CA VAL A 163 -8.05 -14.97 15.02
C VAL A 163 -8.97 -15.51 16.11
N ASN A 164 -8.63 -16.67 16.65
CA ASN A 164 -9.26 -17.20 17.87
C ASN A 164 -8.66 -16.55 19.12
N THR A 165 -9.39 -16.54 20.20
CA THR A 165 -8.93 -15.94 21.46
C THR A 165 -9.30 -16.82 22.64
N ILE A 166 -8.50 -16.77 23.72
CA ILE A 166 -8.81 -17.52 24.97
C ILE A 166 -10.17 -17.15 25.60
N MET A 167 -10.85 -16.11 25.08
CA MET A 167 -12.22 -15.81 25.48
C MET A 167 -13.27 -16.62 24.72
N GLY A 168 -12.86 -17.49 23.79
CA GLY A 168 -13.78 -18.17 22.88
C GLY A 168 -14.47 -17.24 21.88
N VAL A 169 -13.97 -16.01 21.74
CA VAL A 169 -14.39 -15.07 20.72
C VAL A 169 -13.47 -15.18 19.53
N THR A 170 -13.99 -15.61 18.39
CA THR A 170 -13.29 -15.58 17.12
C THR A 170 -13.53 -14.24 16.43
N VAL A 171 -12.45 -13.57 16.03
CA VAL A 171 -12.49 -12.32 15.28
C VAL A 171 -12.19 -12.62 13.82
N THR A 172 -13.20 -12.48 12.96
CA THR A 172 -13.04 -12.53 11.50
C THR A 172 -12.96 -11.10 10.97
N ARG A 173 -11.85 -10.77 10.32
CA ARG A 173 -11.63 -9.47 9.71
C ARG A 173 -11.52 -9.62 8.20
N LYS A 174 -12.35 -8.87 7.46
CA LYS A 174 -12.24 -8.73 6.00
C LYS A 174 -11.86 -7.30 5.66
N ILE A 175 -10.89 -7.15 4.76
CA ILE A 175 -10.41 -5.85 4.31
C ILE A 175 -10.62 -5.77 2.81
N TYR A 176 -11.38 -4.79 2.39
CA TYR A 176 -11.74 -4.55 0.99
C TYR A 176 -10.97 -3.35 0.46
N ALA A 177 -10.30 -3.54 -0.68
CA ALA A 177 -9.55 -2.50 -1.35
C ALA A 177 -9.95 -2.39 -2.83
N PHE A 178 -9.98 -1.14 -3.31
CA PHE A 178 -10.40 -0.76 -4.64
C PHE A 178 -9.28 -0.02 -5.36
N SER A 179 -9.13 -0.25 -6.65
CA SER A 179 -8.13 0.43 -7.48
C SER A 179 -8.72 1.56 -8.33
N GLN A 180 -10.04 1.75 -8.30
CA GLN A 180 -10.73 2.82 -9.01
C GLN A 180 -10.35 4.18 -8.43
N GLN A 181 -10.00 5.13 -9.26
CA GLN A 181 -9.36 6.42 -8.95
C GLN A 181 -10.04 7.30 -7.89
N TYR A 182 -11.33 7.09 -7.61
CA TYR A 182 -12.09 7.82 -6.58
C TYR A 182 -12.27 7.01 -5.30
N HIS A 183 -11.84 5.74 -5.30
CA HIS A 183 -12.03 4.78 -4.21
C HIS A 183 -10.72 4.10 -3.78
N ASP A 184 -9.59 4.60 -4.24
CA ASP A 184 -8.25 4.01 -4.04
C ASP A 184 -7.48 4.58 -2.84
N ASN A 185 -8.11 5.46 -2.07
CA ASN A 185 -7.49 6.15 -0.93
C ASN A 185 -8.10 5.77 0.44
N TYR A 186 -8.77 4.62 0.51
CA TYR A 186 -9.31 4.05 1.72
C TYR A 186 -9.38 2.51 1.66
N PHE A 187 -9.52 1.89 2.84
CA PHE A 187 -9.85 0.48 3.02
C PHE A 187 -11.15 0.37 3.82
N ILE A 188 -12.11 -0.45 3.36
CA ILE A 188 -13.25 -0.84 4.17
C ILE A 188 -12.87 -2.08 4.96
N LYS A 189 -13.09 -2.07 6.27
CA LYS A 189 -12.73 -3.14 7.20
C LYS A 189 -14.01 -3.62 7.89
N GLU A 190 -14.35 -4.86 7.63
CA GLU A 190 -15.46 -5.57 8.26
C GLU A 190 -14.90 -6.49 9.34
N PHE A 191 -15.40 -6.36 10.55
CA PHE A 191 -15.05 -7.20 11.68
C PHE A 191 -16.29 -7.92 12.16
N THR A 192 -16.23 -9.25 12.23
CA THR A 192 -17.27 -10.08 12.83
C THR A 192 -16.70 -10.74 14.08
N PHE A 193 -17.35 -10.53 15.22
CA PHE A 193 -17.00 -11.08 16.52
C PHE A 193 -17.99 -12.19 16.83
N THR A 194 -17.54 -13.44 16.82
CA THR A 194 -18.40 -14.62 17.00
C THR A 194 -18.02 -15.33 18.31
N ASN A 195 -18.99 -15.62 19.15
CA ASN A 195 -18.79 -16.53 20.28
C ASN A 195 -18.74 -17.97 19.73
N THR A 196 -17.57 -18.40 19.29
CA THR A 196 -17.36 -19.78 18.81
C THR A 196 -17.10 -20.75 19.94
N GLY A 197 -16.58 -20.25 21.06
CA GLY A 197 -16.09 -21.07 22.17
C GLY A 197 -14.73 -21.70 21.93
N ASN A 198 -14.13 -21.53 20.74
CA ASN A 198 -12.80 -22.01 20.42
C ASN A 198 -11.73 -21.08 21.03
N THR A 199 -10.82 -21.64 21.82
CA THR A 199 -9.84 -20.90 22.63
C THR A 199 -8.40 -21.02 22.12
N ASP A 200 -8.15 -21.77 21.03
CA ASP A 200 -6.80 -22.00 20.51
C ASP A 200 -6.73 -22.15 18.96
N TYR A 201 -5.82 -22.99 18.47
CA TYR A 201 -5.57 -23.18 17.02
C TYR A 201 -6.36 -24.30 16.38
N ASP A 202 -6.90 -25.23 17.17
CA ASP A 202 -7.60 -26.38 16.60
C ASP A 202 -9.11 -26.12 16.44
N ASP A 203 -9.84 -27.10 15.93
CA ASP A 203 -11.27 -26.95 15.65
C ASP A 203 -12.16 -27.45 16.81
N GLU A 204 -11.58 -27.83 17.95
CA GLU A 204 -12.34 -28.23 19.14
C GLU A 204 -12.95 -27.00 19.83
N ILE A 205 -14.02 -27.20 20.57
CA ILE A 205 -14.74 -26.11 21.27
C ILE A 205 -14.59 -26.32 22.76
N GLU A 206 -13.82 -25.46 23.41
CA GLU A 206 -13.51 -25.56 24.84
C GLU A 206 -14.57 -24.87 25.71
N LEU A 207 -15.17 -23.78 25.19
CA LEU A 207 -16.15 -22.98 25.90
C LEU A 207 -17.53 -23.07 25.26
N ASN A 208 -18.55 -23.27 26.09
CA ASN A 208 -19.94 -23.26 25.67
C ASN A 208 -20.77 -22.39 26.64
N ALA A 209 -20.33 -21.16 26.81
CA ALA A 209 -20.94 -20.18 27.70
C ALA A 209 -21.24 -18.86 26.98
N PRO A 210 -22.25 -18.10 27.39
CA PRO A 210 -22.47 -16.78 26.86
C PRO A 210 -21.31 -15.82 27.17
N ILE A 211 -20.94 -14.98 26.20
CA ILE A 211 -20.08 -13.82 26.43
C ILE A 211 -20.99 -12.65 26.81
N LYS A 212 -20.71 -12.03 27.95
CA LYS A 212 -21.52 -10.92 28.48
C LYS A 212 -20.76 -9.60 28.38
N GLY A 213 -21.47 -8.56 28.03
CA GLY A 213 -20.94 -7.20 28.04
C GLY A 213 -19.70 -7.05 27.15
N LEU A 214 -19.62 -7.77 26.00
CA LEU A 214 -18.46 -7.68 25.11
C LEU A 214 -18.26 -6.25 24.64
N ARG A 215 -17.08 -5.72 24.92
CA ARG A 215 -16.65 -4.41 24.44
C ARG A 215 -15.45 -4.55 23.53
N ILE A 216 -15.42 -3.72 22.51
CA ILE A 216 -14.45 -3.77 21.43
C ILE A 216 -13.91 -2.36 21.26
N GLY A 217 -12.61 -2.20 21.08
CA GLY A 217 -12.07 -0.84 20.89
C GLY A 217 -10.73 -0.76 20.21
N TRP A 218 -10.60 0.30 19.45
CA TRP A 218 -9.36 0.67 18.78
C TRP A 218 -8.83 2.00 19.31
N GLY A 219 -7.52 2.02 19.59
CA GLY A 219 -6.78 3.25 19.90
C GLY A 219 -5.72 3.48 18.83
N THR A 220 -5.98 4.38 17.91
CA THR A 220 -5.09 4.65 16.77
C THR A 220 -4.32 5.95 16.96
N ARG A 221 -3.02 5.89 16.73
CA ARG A 221 -2.15 7.05 16.70
C ARG A 221 -1.54 7.19 15.31
N TYR A 222 -1.85 8.29 14.67
CA TYR A 222 -1.30 8.63 13.37
C TYR A 222 -0.03 9.46 13.51
N SER A 223 0.92 9.26 12.60
CA SER A 223 2.08 10.13 12.37
C SER A 223 1.96 10.72 10.98
N VAL A 224 1.43 11.92 10.85
CA VAL A 224 0.88 12.50 9.63
C VAL A 224 1.75 13.65 9.12
N CYS A 225 2.71 13.44 8.21
CA CYS A 225 3.23 12.18 7.73
C CYS A 225 4.74 12.09 8.01
N ARG A 226 5.38 10.95 7.70
CA ARG A 226 6.82 10.74 7.97
C ARG A 226 7.73 11.77 7.30
N GLU A 227 7.47 12.16 6.05
CA GLU A 227 8.27 13.16 5.34
C GLU A 227 8.27 14.51 6.06
N GLY A 228 7.14 14.91 6.65
CA GLY A 228 7.00 16.15 7.38
C GLY A 228 7.73 16.19 8.72
N ALA A 229 8.20 15.07 9.22
CA ALA A 229 8.81 14.97 10.55
C ALA A 229 10.00 15.91 10.75
N GLN A 230 10.81 16.12 9.73
CA GLN A 230 11.97 17.01 9.80
C GLN A 230 11.61 18.50 9.86
N TYR A 231 10.39 18.88 9.45
CA TYR A 231 9.93 20.28 9.40
C TYR A 231 8.97 20.65 10.53
N ILE A 232 8.21 19.69 11.04
CA ILE A 232 7.23 19.91 12.10
C ILE A 232 7.80 19.50 13.46
N HIS A 233 8.42 18.32 13.52
CA HIS A 233 9.03 17.80 14.75
C HIS A 233 10.17 16.86 14.39
N SER A 234 11.31 16.98 15.03
CA SER A 234 12.59 16.39 14.65
C SER A 234 12.66 14.87 14.48
N GLN A 235 11.63 14.12 14.79
CA GLN A 235 11.64 12.66 14.72
C GLN A 235 10.34 12.02 14.18
N GLN A 236 9.18 12.53 14.57
CA GLN A 236 7.88 11.98 14.20
C GLN A 236 6.82 13.06 14.20
N VAL A 237 5.92 13.00 13.23
CA VAL A 237 4.80 13.94 13.13
C VAL A 237 3.57 13.30 13.72
N TRP A 238 3.45 13.34 15.04
CA TRP A 238 2.24 12.87 15.71
C TRP A 238 1.06 13.73 15.31
N GLY A 239 -0.10 13.10 15.11
CA GLY A 239 -1.34 13.81 14.93
C GLY A 239 -1.59 14.70 16.15
N LYS A 240 -1.50 16.01 15.98
CA LYS A 240 -1.64 17.00 17.05
C LYS A 240 -3.06 17.50 17.17
N HIS A 241 -3.75 17.55 16.05
CA HIS A 241 -5.13 17.99 15.99
C HIS A 241 -6.02 16.84 15.57
N SER A 242 -7.24 16.84 16.07
CA SER A 242 -8.24 15.84 15.78
C SER A 242 -9.60 16.51 15.60
N TRP A 243 -10.37 15.99 14.67
CA TRP A 243 -11.76 16.34 14.51
C TRP A 243 -12.60 15.06 14.55
N VAL A 244 -13.72 15.11 15.21
CA VAL A 244 -14.63 13.96 15.33
C VAL A 244 -16.09 14.41 15.23
N THR A 245 -16.93 13.52 14.70
CA THR A 245 -18.37 13.63 14.73
C THR A 245 -18.97 12.31 15.20
N VAL A 246 -19.57 12.32 16.37
CA VAL A 246 -19.95 11.09 17.09
C VAL A 246 -21.24 10.49 16.53
N ARG A 247 -22.18 11.30 16.10
CA ARG A 247 -23.51 10.84 15.68
C ARG A 247 -23.82 11.17 14.23
N GLY A 248 -22.80 11.46 13.43
CA GLY A 248 -22.95 11.82 12.05
C GLY A 248 -23.50 13.24 11.86
N GLU A 249 -23.04 14.18 12.69
CA GLU A 249 -23.37 15.59 12.48
C GLU A 249 -22.92 16.05 11.10
N ASN A 250 -23.69 16.96 10.52
CA ASN A 250 -23.33 17.55 9.24
C ASN A 250 -22.01 18.33 9.37
N TYR A 251 -20.96 17.88 8.68
CA TYR A 251 -19.67 18.53 8.76
C TYR A 251 -19.65 19.90 8.06
N SER A 252 -20.57 20.17 7.13
CA SER A 252 -20.65 21.48 6.44
C SER A 252 -20.87 22.66 7.39
N GLU A 253 -21.33 22.41 8.61
CA GLU A 253 -21.38 23.42 9.66
C GLU A 253 -20.00 23.90 10.11
N HIS A 254 -18.96 23.14 9.83
CA HIS A 254 -17.60 23.36 10.32
C HIS A 254 -16.62 23.79 9.22
N TYR A 255 -16.96 23.66 7.94
CA TYR A 255 -16.07 23.91 6.81
C TYR A 255 -16.67 24.87 5.79
N ASN A 256 -15.79 25.43 4.99
CA ASN A 256 -16.18 26.38 3.96
C ASN A 256 -16.90 25.66 2.80
N GLU A 257 -18.19 25.80 2.71
CA GLU A 257 -19.04 25.22 1.64
C GLU A 257 -18.70 25.69 0.22
N LYS A 258 -17.89 26.73 0.08
CA LYS A 258 -17.45 27.23 -1.22
C LYS A 258 -16.38 26.36 -1.88
N ILE A 259 -15.76 25.45 -1.14
CA ILE A 259 -14.85 24.47 -1.74
C ILE A 259 -15.71 23.47 -2.49
N THR A 260 -15.62 23.53 -3.81
CA THR A 260 -16.43 22.68 -4.70
C THR A 260 -15.97 21.25 -4.55
N LEU A 261 -16.73 20.44 -3.90
CA LEU A 261 -16.61 18.98 -3.92
C LEU A 261 -17.32 18.48 -5.17
N ASP A 262 -16.71 17.53 -5.88
CA ASP A 262 -17.28 16.95 -7.11
C ASP A 262 -18.67 16.34 -6.88
N ASN A 263 -18.89 15.80 -5.69
CA ASN A 263 -20.19 15.37 -5.20
C ASN A 263 -20.44 15.98 -3.84
N PRO A 264 -21.64 16.50 -3.57
CA PRO A 264 -21.96 16.97 -2.23
C PRO A 264 -21.78 15.81 -1.25
N ILE A 265 -21.15 16.09 -0.13
CA ILE A 265 -21.15 15.14 0.98
C ILE A 265 -22.60 15.03 1.42
N VAL A 266 -23.11 13.85 1.19
CA VAL A 266 -24.49 13.56 1.46
C VAL A 266 -24.46 12.85 2.76
N ASP A 267 -24.83 13.12 3.79
CA ASP A 267 -25.11 12.29 4.95
C ASP A 267 -24.20 12.51 6.15
N TRP A 268 -24.81 12.19 7.21
CA TRP A 268 -24.27 12.13 8.55
C TRP A 268 -23.26 10.99 8.65
N ILE A 269 -21.97 11.33 8.76
CA ILE A 269 -20.87 10.36 8.85
C ILE A 269 -20.30 10.42 10.24
N ARG A 270 -20.34 9.29 10.94
CA ARG A 270 -19.65 9.11 12.23
C ARG A 270 -18.17 8.88 11.95
N CYS A 271 -17.35 9.88 12.16
CA CYS A 271 -15.92 9.74 11.83
C CYS A 271 -15.02 10.54 12.78
N GLY A 272 -13.75 10.17 12.77
CA GLY A 272 -12.70 10.93 13.40
C GLY A 272 -11.43 10.87 12.55
N PHE A 273 -10.72 11.99 12.45
CA PHE A 273 -9.46 12.06 11.73
C PHE A 273 -8.48 13.02 12.40
N GLN A 274 -7.22 12.85 12.08
CA GLN A 274 -6.12 13.59 12.67
C GLN A 274 -5.21 14.17 11.59
N TRP A 275 -4.54 15.28 11.92
CA TRP A 275 -3.50 15.89 11.10
C TRP A 275 -2.35 16.40 11.97
N ALA A 276 -1.21 16.65 11.34
CA ALA A 276 -0.09 17.27 12.04
C ALA A 276 -0.35 18.76 12.23
N GLY A 277 -0.36 19.17 13.48
CA GLY A 277 -0.60 20.55 13.87
C GLY A 277 0.65 21.37 14.11
N GLN A 278 0.44 22.61 14.53
CA GLN A 278 1.50 23.52 14.98
C GLN A 278 2.27 22.89 16.14
N TYR A 279 3.58 23.01 16.08
CA TYR A 279 4.48 22.63 17.15
C TYR A 279 5.23 23.85 17.66
N ASP A 280 5.16 24.08 18.98
CA ASP A 280 5.86 25.17 19.62
C ASP A 280 7.38 24.94 19.60
N GLY A 281 8.10 25.72 18.87
CA GLY A 281 9.56 25.63 18.80
C GLY A 281 10.14 26.03 17.46
N ASN A 282 9.29 26.15 16.44
CA ASN A 282 9.70 26.72 15.15
C ASN A 282 9.46 28.23 15.13
N SER A 283 10.32 28.94 14.43
CA SER A 283 10.18 30.39 14.20
C SER A 283 9.27 30.75 13.04
N TRP A 284 8.61 29.74 12.45
CA TRP A 284 7.68 29.85 11.32
C TRP A 284 6.43 29.02 11.58
N ASP A 285 5.35 29.34 10.91
CA ASP A 285 4.13 28.53 10.91
C ASP A 285 4.38 27.20 10.17
N ASN A 286 4.41 26.10 10.91
CA ASN A 286 4.80 24.78 10.42
C ASN A 286 3.61 23.89 10.03
N LEU A 287 2.38 24.39 10.02
CA LEU A 287 1.21 23.62 9.58
C LEU A 287 1.39 23.19 8.11
N GLY A 288 1.16 21.92 7.84
CA GLY A 288 1.42 21.31 6.52
C GLY A 288 2.88 20.94 6.26
N GLY A 289 3.80 21.25 7.17
CA GLY A 289 5.23 20.93 7.09
C GLY A 289 5.94 21.56 5.89
N PRO A 290 5.95 22.92 5.76
CA PRO A 290 6.61 23.56 4.63
C PRO A 290 8.12 23.31 4.67
N ASP A 291 8.71 22.93 3.54
CA ASP A 291 10.16 22.77 3.36
C ASP A 291 10.85 24.14 3.36
N VAL A 292 11.08 24.70 4.55
CA VAL A 292 11.69 26.03 4.72
C VAL A 292 13.14 26.10 4.26
N PHE A 293 13.84 24.97 4.12
CA PHE A 293 15.25 24.91 3.71
C PHE A 293 15.42 24.66 2.21
N GLY A 294 14.36 24.27 1.53
CA GLY A 294 14.36 23.97 0.10
C GLY A 294 13.33 24.78 -0.68
N THR A 295 12.39 24.09 -1.29
CA THR A 295 11.42 24.69 -2.23
C THR A 295 10.20 25.31 -1.56
N GLY A 296 9.99 25.07 -0.28
CA GLY A 296 8.79 25.46 0.46
C GLY A 296 7.64 24.45 0.33
N ARG A 297 7.76 23.38 -0.48
CA ARG A 297 6.71 22.37 -0.68
C ARG A 297 6.13 21.90 0.66
N LEU A 298 4.81 21.75 0.72
CA LEU A 298 4.17 21.18 1.90
C LEU A 298 4.43 19.67 1.93
N THR A 299 5.06 19.18 3.00
CA THR A 299 5.52 17.79 3.15
C THR A 299 4.62 16.96 4.05
N ALA A 300 3.69 17.57 4.77
CA ALA A 300 2.72 16.91 5.64
C ALA A 300 1.30 17.46 5.43
N PRO A 301 0.75 17.39 4.20
CA PRO A 301 -0.58 17.92 3.89
C PRO A 301 -1.72 16.95 4.25
N HIS A 302 -1.43 15.88 4.97
CA HIS A 302 -2.30 14.72 5.13
C HIS A 302 -3.28 14.86 6.29
N HIS A 303 -4.45 14.25 6.08
CA HIS A 303 -5.48 13.98 7.07
C HIS A 303 -5.76 12.48 7.05
N ALA A 304 -5.66 11.79 8.19
CA ALA A 304 -5.81 10.35 8.31
C ALA A 304 -6.84 10.00 9.39
N GLY A 305 -7.70 9.03 9.15
CA GLY A 305 -8.73 8.69 10.11
C GLY A 305 -9.60 7.51 9.73
N VAL A 306 -10.67 7.36 10.50
CA VAL A 306 -11.68 6.31 10.36
C VAL A 306 -13.09 6.91 10.32
N ALA A 307 -13.99 6.22 9.59
CA ALA A 307 -15.42 6.44 9.70
C ALA A 307 -16.14 5.12 9.92
N ILE A 308 -17.29 5.19 10.58
CA ILE A 308 -18.10 4.03 10.91
C ILE A 308 -19.21 3.92 9.87
N LEU A 309 -19.26 2.79 9.16
CA LEU A 309 -20.26 2.53 8.12
C LEU A 309 -21.45 1.76 8.67
N HIS A 310 -21.19 0.82 9.59
CA HIS A 310 -22.22 -0.04 10.16
C HIS A 310 -21.77 -0.63 11.51
N VAL A 311 -22.74 -0.81 12.42
CA VAL A 311 -22.59 -1.55 13.67
C VAL A 311 -23.90 -2.27 13.96
N ASP A 312 -23.88 -3.58 14.09
CA ASP A 312 -25.06 -4.33 14.51
C ASP A 312 -25.57 -3.83 15.88
N LYS A 313 -26.89 -3.70 16.03
CA LYS A 313 -27.48 -3.35 17.34
C LYS A 313 -27.28 -4.43 18.38
N SER A 314 -27.34 -5.69 17.95
CA SER A 314 -27.15 -6.86 18.80
C SER A 314 -26.91 -8.09 17.93
N ALA A 315 -26.59 -9.22 18.53
CA ALA A 315 -26.44 -10.51 17.85
C ALA A 315 -27.72 -10.97 17.11
N THR A 316 -28.88 -10.45 17.47
CA THR A 316 -30.18 -10.82 16.87
C THR A 316 -30.78 -9.70 16.04
N ASP A 317 -30.17 -8.53 15.99
CA ASP A 317 -30.60 -7.37 15.18
C ASP A 317 -29.39 -6.77 14.46
N SER A 318 -29.26 -7.13 13.17
CA SER A 318 -28.18 -6.67 12.30
C SER A 318 -28.45 -5.30 11.65
N THR A 319 -29.45 -4.54 12.09
CA THR A 319 -29.62 -3.16 11.65
C THR A 319 -28.58 -2.25 12.29
N ASP A 320 -28.18 -1.20 11.56
CA ASP A 320 -27.19 -0.25 12.08
C ASP A 320 -27.67 0.42 13.38
N ASP A 321 -26.83 0.42 14.40
CA ASP A 321 -27.11 1.14 15.66
C ASP A 321 -26.55 2.57 15.58
N PRO A 322 -27.43 3.59 15.49
CA PRO A 322 -26.98 4.98 15.47
C PRO A 322 -26.35 5.44 16.81
N ASN A 323 -26.49 4.64 17.88
CA ASN A 323 -25.86 4.92 19.17
C ASN A 323 -24.43 4.38 19.31
N GLN A 324 -23.98 3.62 18.31
CA GLN A 324 -22.60 3.17 18.22
C GLN A 324 -21.77 4.09 17.30
N PRO A 325 -20.49 4.26 17.57
CA PRO A 325 -19.73 3.75 18.72
C PRO A 325 -20.13 4.44 20.04
N VAL A 326 -19.90 3.78 21.16
CA VAL A 326 -20.13 4.40 22.49
C VAL A 326 -19.11 5.49 22.81
N THR A 327 -17.92 5.38 22.22
CA THR A 327 -16.89 6.41 22.26
C THR A 327 -16.33 6.58 20.86
N LEU A 328 -16.39 7.81 20.37
CA LEU A 328 -15.61 8.28 19.23
C LEU A 328 -15.00 9.59 19.64
N GLY A 329 -13.72 9.60 19.87
CA GLY A 329 -13.07 10.78 20.39
C GLY A 329 -11.57 10.64 20.43
N TRP A 330 -10.89 11.67 20.82
CA TRP A 330 -9.46 11.68 20.95
C TRP A 330 -9.03 11.86 22.42
N HIS A 331 -7.86 11.32 22.72
CA HIS A 331 -7.23 11.44 24.02
C HIS A 331 -5.81 11.98 23.84
N ALA A 332 -5.48 13.02 24.61
CA ALA A 332 -4.13 13.53 24.67
C ALA A 332 -3.29 12.62 25.59
N GLY A 333 -2.21 12.10 25.10
CA GLY A 333 -1.37 11.19 25.85
C GLY A 333 -1.10 9.91 25.12
N ASP A 334 0.16 9.55 25.07
CA ASP A 334 0.57 8.36 24.34
C ASP A 334 0.74 7.13 25.24
N THR A 335 0.63 7.31 26.53
CA THR A 335 0.89 6.26 27.50
C THR A 335 -0.35 5.60 28.09
N TYR A 336 -1.53 6.00 27.65
CA TYR A 336 -2.76 5.51 28.22
C TYR A 336 -3.58 4.64 27.24
N PRO A 337 -4.11 3.49 27.68
CA PRO A 337 -3.67 2.70 28.83
C PRO A 337 -2.30 2.12 28.58
N GLY A 338 -1.59 1.79 29.67
CA GLY A 338 -0.22 1.27 29.61
C GLY A 338 0.00 0.28 28.45
N TYR A 339 0.99 0.56 27.63
CA TYR A 339 1.21 0.00 26.29
C TYR A 339 1.36 -1.49 26.18
N THR A 340 1.63 -2.15 27.25
CA THR A 340 2.61 -3.18 27.01
C THR A 340 2.20 -4.56 27.38
N SER A 341 1.24 -4.77 28.17
CA SER A 341 0.94 -6.13 28.56
C SER A 341 -0.30 -6.15 29.43
N ILE A 342 -1.36 -6.59 28.87
CA ILE A 342 -2.33 -7.26 29.69
C ILE A 342 -1.68 -8.61 30.01
N SER A 343 -1.04 -8.72 31.15
CA SER A 343 -0.76 -10.00 31.72
C SER A 343 -2.09 -10.51 32.28
N LEU A 344 -2.48 -11.71 31.93
CA LEU A 344 -3.64 -12.40 32.51
C LEU A 344 -3.60 -12.45 34.04
N ASN A 345 -2.48 -12.12 34.65
CA ASN A 345 -2.26 -12.04 36.08
C ASN A 345 -2.46 -10.64 36.67
N VAL A 346 -2.84 -9.65 35.85
CA VAL A 346 -2.97 -8.25 36.32
C VAL A 346 -4.42 -7.77 36.16
N VAL A 347 -5.31 -8.34 36.99
CA VAL A 347 -6.73 -8.00 37.08
C VAL A 347 -6.99 -6.48 37.05
N PRO A 348 -6.26 -5.63 37.82
CA PRO A 348 -6.50 -4.19 37.78
C PRO A 348 -6.31 -3.55 36.40
N GLN A 349 -5.43 -4.10 35.56
CA GLN A 349 -5.25 -3.59 34.18
C GLN A 349 -6.43 -3.99 33.28
N MET A 350 -6.97 -5.21 33.44
CA MET A 350 -8.14 -5.64 32.69
C MET A 350 -9.36 -4.79 33.04
N VAL A 351 -9.59 -4.53 34.33
CA VAL A 351 -10.67 -3.64 34.81
C VAL A 351 -10.50 -2.22 34.22
N GLN A 352 -9.28 -1.73 34.18
CA GLN A 352 -8.95 -0.42 33.59
C GLN A 352 -9.28 -0.37 32.09
N ILE A 353 -8.91 -1.41 31.32
CA ILE A 353 -9.20 -1.52 29.90
C ILE A 353 -10.73 -1.57 29.68
N TYR A 354 -11.45 -2.42 30.42
CA TYR A 354 -12.90 -2.51 30.29
C TYR A 354 -13.60 -1.16 30.56
N SER A 355 -13.17 -0.46 31.61
CA SER A 355 -13.66 0.88 31.93
C SER A 355 -13.41 1.87 30.78
N MET A 356 -12.21 1.81 30.19
CA MET A 356 -11.87 2.67 29.07
C MET A 356 -12.70 2.34 27.81
N LEU A 357 -12.87 1.06 27.49
CA LEU A 357 -13.73 0.61 26.41
C LEU A 357 -15.21 0.98 26.65
N SER A 358 -15.59 1.25 27.88
CA SER A 358 -16.91 1.76 28.26
C SER A 358 -17.06 3.29 28.07
N GLY A 359 -16.03 3.96 27.57
CA GLY A 359 -16.02 5.42 27.44
C GLY A 359 -15.66 6.17 28.73
N ASN A 360 -15.27 5.44 29.78
CA ASN A 360 -14.86 6.05 31.05
C ASN A 360 -13.34 6.16 31.12
N PRO A 361 -12.77 7.36 31.11
CA PRO A 361 -11.34 7.52 31.23
C PRO A 361 -10.84 7.09 32.62
N HIS A 362 -9.65 6.54 32.65
CA HIS A 362 -9.03 6.09 33.90
C HIS A 362 -8.18 7.18 34.55
N LYS A 363 -8.34 7.35 35.84
CA LYS A 363 -7.51 8.25 36.66
C LYS A 363 -6.12 7.66 36.88
N GLY A 364 -5.08 8.43 36.65
CA GLY A 364 -3.76 8.16 37.20
C GLY A 364 -2.66 7.77 36.21
N LEU A 365 -2.84 7.84 34.90
CA LEU A 365 -1.79 7.58 33.91
C LEU A 365 -1.36 8.81 33.12
N GLY A 366 -1.12 9.90 33.80
CA GLY A 366 -0.34 11.00 33.24
C GLY A 366 -1.12 12.10 32.54
N GLY A 367 -2.37 12.33 32.91
CA GLY A 367 -2.83 13.67 32.65
C GLY A 367 -4.25 13.86 32.20
N ASN A 368 -4.78 13.23 31.22
CA ASN A 368 -6.12 13.55 30.78
C ASN A 368 -7.10 12.45 31.04
N GLU A 369 -8.08 12.78 31.85
CA GLU A 369 -9.04 11.86 32.43
C GLU A 369 -10.32 11.72 31.61
N ARG A 370 -10.36 12.21 30.34
CA ARG A 370 -11.55 12.09 29.50
C ARG A 370 -11.21 12.03 28.02
N PHE A 371 -12.10 11.40 27.28
CA PHE A 371 -12.14 11.50 25.83
C PHE A 371 -12.82 12.79 25.39
N TYR A 372 -12.28 13.41 24.37
CA TYR A 372 -12.89 14.57 23.73
C TYR A 372 -13.68 14.10 22.52
N GLU A 373 -14.99 14.22 22.61
CA GLU A 373 -15.89 13.80 21.53
C GLU A 373 -15.87 14.75 20.34
N LYS A 374 -15.47 15.98 20.57
CA LYS A 374 -15.39 17.00 19.52
C LYS A 374 -14.18 17.87 19.76
N TYR A 375 -13.34 17.98 18.75
CA TYR A 375 -12.29 18.97 18.69
C TYR A 375 -12.73 20.10 17.77
N ILE A 376 -12.50 21.31 18.17
CA ILE A 376 -12.80 22.50 17.40
C ILE A 376 -11.46 23.12 16.99
N ASP A 377 -11.30 23.50 15.74
CA ASP A 377 -10.07 24.08 15.18
C ASP A 377 -9.58 25.32 15.94
N THR A 378 -10.46 25.99 16.65
CA THR A 378 -10.12 27.13 17.50
C THR A 378 -9.51 26.77 18.84
N ASN A 379 -9.46 25.47 19.19
CA ASN A 379 -8.80 25.04 20.39
C ASN A 379 -7.29 25.08 20.19
N PRO A 380 -6.54 25.57 21.19
CA PRO A 380 -5.11 25.50 21.15
C PRO A 380 -4.65 24.07 21.09
N ASP A 381 -3.44 23.87 20.58
CA ASP A 381 -2.76 22.58 20.50
C ASP A 381 -2.99 21.76 21.79
N PRO A 382 -3.40 20.49 21.71
CA PRO A 382 -3.51 19.58 22.84
C PRO A 382 -2.30 19.58 23.76
N TRP A 383 -1.12 19.82 23.21
CA TRP A 383 0.13 20.03 23.94
C TRP A 383 0.05 21.14 24.98
N THR A 384 -0.43 22.31 24.59
CA THR A 384 -0.54 23.47 25.49
C THR A 384 -1.66 23.30 26.51
N VAL A 385 -2.75 22.67 26.12
CA VAL A 385 -3.93 22.50 27.00
C VAL A 385 -3.78 21.33 27.96
N HIS A 386 -3.11 20.26 27.52
CA HIS A 386 -3.09 19.00 28.24
C HIS A 386 -1.70 18.57 28.68
N ASN A 387 -0.68 19.39 28.42
CA ASN A 387 0.74 19.12 28.74
C ASN A 387 1.21 17.76 28.18
N ASP A 388 0.69 17.37 27.03
CA ASP A 388 0.96 16.09 26.40
C ASP A 388 2.02 16.22 25.31
N GLN A 389 3.15 15.61 25.55
CA GLN A 389 4.31 15.63 24.65
C GLN A 389 4.18 14.67 23.47
N GLY A 390 3.21 13.80 23.48
CA GLY A 390 3.14 12.68 22.55
C GLY A 390 2.13 12.81 21.42
N GLY A 391 1.30 13.85 21.36
CA GLY A 391 0.20 13.99 20.41
C GLY A 391 -1.07 13.30 20.88
N THR A 392 -1.99 13.02 19.96
CA THR A 392 -3.30 12.50 20.27
C THR A 392 -3.51 11.07 19.76
N ASN A 393 -4.31 10.30 20.49
CA ASN A 393 -4.83 9.01 20.04
C ASN A 393 -6.31 9.16 19.70
N LEU A 394 -6.73 8.66 18.55
CA LEU A 394 -8.13 8.53 18.20
C LEU A 394 -8.65 7.21 18.78
N TRP A 395 -9.70 7.31 19.59
CA TRP A 395 -10.36 6.16 20.21
C TRP A 395 -11.74 5.92 19.63
N VAL A 396 -12.00 4.66 19.30
CA VAL A 396 -13.30 4.19 18.82
C VAL A 396 -13.64 2.92 19.59
N ASN A 397 -14.72 2.99 20.39
CA ASN A 397 -15.15 1.88 21.24
C ASN A 397 -16.60 1.51 21.00
N TYR A 398 -16.88 0.22 21.01
CA TYR A 398 -18.19 -0.38 20.71
C TYR A 398 -18.67 -1.29 21.83
N GLY A 399 -19.97 -1.55 21.84
CA GLY A 399 -20.67 -2.41 22.79
C GLY A 399 -21.35 -1.63 23.92
N PRO A 400 -21.86 -2.28 24.98
CA PRO A 400 -21.68 -3.72 25.24
C PRO A 400 -22.54 -4.60 24.35
N PHE A 401 -22.06 -5.80 24.01
CA PHE A 401 -22.81 -6.83 23.31
C PHE A 401 -22.87 -8.10 24.15
N ASP A 402 -24.00 -8.80 24.13
CA ASP A 402 -24.14 -10.13 24.70
C ASP A 402 -24.24 -11.15 23.58
N LEU A 403 -23.39 -12.19 23.58
CA LEU A 403 -23.34 -13.22 22.57
C LEU A 403 -23.55 -14.61 23.17
N GLN A 404 -24.64 -15.29 22.77
CA GLN A 404 -24.79 -16.72 23.05
C GLN A 404 -23.79 -17.53 22.21
N PRO A 405 -23.51 -18.79 22.57
CA PRO A 405 -22.69 -19.66 21.73
C PRO A 405 -23.19 -19.69 20.26
N GLY A 406 -22.30 -19.41 19.33
CA GLY A 406 -22.61 -19.32 17.90
C GLY A 406 -23.13 -17.96 17.41
N GLU A 407 -23.48 -17.04 18.30
CA GLU A 407 -23.93 -15.70 17.91
C GLU A 407 -22.74 -14.78 17.59
N SER A 408 -23.02 -13.76 16.77
CA SER A 408 -22.03 -12.78 16.33
C SER A 408 -22.57 -11.38 16.24
N VAL A 409 -21.68 -10.39 16.25
CA VAL A 409 -21.95 -8.98 15.89
C VAL A 409 -20.91 -8.52 14.86
N THR A 410 -21.34 -7.67 13.94
CA THR A 410 -20.52 -7.12 12.89
C THR A 410 -20.35 -5.61 13.04
N ILE A 411 -19.13 -5.14 12.81
CA ILE A 411 -18.73 -3.75 12.78
C ILE A 411 -18.04 -3.50 11.44
N VAL A 412 -18.44 -2.46 10.73
CA VAL A 412 -17.81 -2.04 9.48
C VAL A 412 -17.29 -0.63 9.60
N GLU A 413 -15.98 -0.51 9.44
CA GLU A 413 -15.26 0.76 9.44
C GLU A 413 -14.62 1.02 8.08
N VAL A 414 -14.39 2.28 7.77
CA VAL A 414 -13.47 2.68 6.71
C VAL A 414 -12.29 3.42 7.32
N GLU A 415 -11.09 3.10 6.86
CA GLU A 415 -9.88 3.83 7.19
C GLU A 415 -9.29 4.44 5.93
N GLY A 416 -9.02 5.74 5.96
CA GLY A 416 -8.58 6.49 4.80
C GLY A 416 -7.58 7.58 5.13
N VAL A 417 -6.89 8.02 4.06
CA VAL A 417 -6.00 9.18 4.09
C VAL A 417 -6.30 10.06 2.89
N SER A 418 -6.32 11.36 3.13
CA SER A 418 -6.51 12.35 2.08
C SER A 418 -5.77 13.65 2.43
N GLY A 419 -5.79 14.63 1.54
CA GLY A 419 -5.14 15.92 1.73
C GLY A 419 -4.90 16.64 0.40
N LEU A 420 -4.02 17.63 0.41
CA LEU A 420 -3.60 18.29 -0.81
C LEU A 420 -2.79 17.36 -1.72
N ASN A 421 -3.07 17.38 -3.01
CA ASN A 421 -2.25 16.68 -3.98
C ASN A 421 -0.84 17.30 -4.11
N ARG A 422 0.11 16.54 -4.66
CA ARG A 422 1.51 16.95 -4.77
C ARG A 422 1.69 18.27 -5.50
N THR A 423 0.99 18.49 -6.59
CA THR A 423 1.10 19.72 -7.40
C THR A 423 0.67 20.95 -6.61
N LEU A 424 -0.46 20.86 -5.89
CA LEU A 424 -0.88 21.96 -5.00
C LEU A 424 0.12 22.18 -3.86
N CYS A 425 0.65 21.11 -3.26
CA CYS A 425 1.68 21.24 -2.23
C CYS A 425 2.92 21.97 -2.72
N GLU A 426 3.33 21.77 -3.96
CA GLU A 426 4.45 22.46 -4.59
C GLU A 426 4.12 23.93 -4.86
N ILE A 427 2.96 24.21 -5.46
CA ILE A 427 2.54 25.58 -5.80
C ILE A 427 2.34 26.43 -4.55
N ILE A 428 1.53 25.95 -3.60
CA ILE A 428 1.19 26.66 -2.36
C ILE A 428 2.44 26.88 -1.54
N GLY A 429 3.25 25.83 -1.38
CA GLY A 429 4.48 25.89 -0.60
C GLY A 429 5.52 26.84 -1.20
N ALA A 430 5.72 26.82 -2.52
CA ALA A 430 6.64 27.73 -3.20
C ALA A 430 6.20 29.20 -3.05
N ARG A 431 4.89 29.47 -3.17
CA ARG A 431 4.34 30.82 -2.99
C ARG A 431 4.51 31.32 -1.55
N TRP A 432 4.25 30.44 -0.57
CA TRP A 432 4.50 30.72 0.84
C TRP A 432 5.99 30.99 1.13
N LYS A 433 6.88 30.13 0.61
CA LYS A 433 8.33 30.24 0.80
C LYS A 433 8.89 31.56 0.25
N LYS A 434 8.42 31.98 -0.91
CA LYS A 434 8.82 33.29 -1.48
C LYS A 434 8.53 34.43 -0.52
N ALA A 435 7.35 34.47 0.09
CA ALA A 435 6.97 35.50 1.05
C ALA A 435 7.65 35.29 2.44
N TYR A 436 8.01 34.06 2.78
CA TYR A 436 8.81 33.79 3.97
C TYR A 436 10.23 34.35 3.84
N ASP A 437 10.84 34.24 2.65
CA ASP A 437 12.20 34.76 2.38
C ASP A 437 12.21 36.26 2.15
N ASP A 438 11.12 36.85 1.68
CA ASP A 438 11.00 38.31 1.49
C ASP A 438 9.87 38.88 2.36
N PRO A 439 10.19 39.47 3.52
CA PRO A 439 9.20 40.11 4.42
C PRO A 439 8.37 41.22 3.78
N ASN A 440 8.80 41.76 2.63
CA ASN A 440 8.08 42.81 1.90
C ASN A 440 7.02 42.23 0.94
N ASP A 441 7.04 40.95 0.64
CA ASP A 441 6.01 40.28 -0.16
C ASP A 441 4.73 40.08 0.67
N LYS A 442 3.80 41.02 0.53
CA LYS A 442 2.49 41.03 1.20
C LYS A 442 1.35 40.55 0.32
N GLY A 443 1.67 39.77 -0.70
CA GLY A 443 0.63 39.25 -1.57
C GLY A 443 0.22 40.16 -2.72
N PRO A 444 -1.03 40.13 -3.15
CA PRO A 444 -2.12 39.33 -2.59
C PRO A 444 -1.90 37.83 -2.73
N PHE A 445 -2.41 37.07 -1.76
CA PHE A 445 -2.43 35.59 -1.78
C PHE A 445 -3.87 35.14 -1.95
N GLU A 446 -4.13 34.34 -2.99
CA GLU A 446 -5.45 33.82 -3.30
C GLU A 446 -5.80 32.62 -2.45
N LEU A 447 -6.92 32.71 -1.73
CA LEU A 447 -7.45 31.64 -0.87
C LEU A 447 -8.29 30.64 -1.69
N PRO A 448 -8.58 29.45 -1.15
CA PRO A 448 -9.39 28.43 -1.85
C PRO A 448 -10.77 28.93 -2.31
N ASP A 449 -11.35 29.89 -1.59
CA ASP A 449 -12.66 30.48 -1.90
C ASP A 449 -12.61 31.63 -2.92
N GLY A 450 -11.44 31.93 -3.50
CA GLY A 450 -11.21 33.00 -4.45
C GLY A 450 -11.08 34.39 -3.81
N THR A 451 -11.15 34.51 -2.49
CA THR A 451 -10.79 35.74 -1.80
C THR A 451 -9.28 35.87 -1.64
N THR A 452 -8.80 36.99 -1.12
CA THR A 452 -7.35 37.22 -0.96
C THR A 452 -7.01 37.66 0.45
N THR A 453 -5.77 37.37 0.85
CA THR A 453 -5.16 37.82 2.10
C THR A 453 -3.78 38.45 1.82
N ASP A 454 -3.27 39.23 2.75
CA ASP A 454 -1.90 39.74 2.77
C ASP A 454 -0.97 38.96 3.72
N ASP A 455 -1.50 37.92 4.34
CA ASP A 455 -0.78 37.03 5.26
C ASP A 455 -0.48 35.67 4.61
N LYS A 456 0.81 35.37 4.46
CA LYS A 456 1.29 34.11 3.86
C LYS A 456 0.91 32.88 4.66
N ASP A 457 0.80 32.99 6.00
CA ASP A 457 0.47 31.88 6.87
C ASP A 457 -1.03 31.56 6.82
N VAL A 458 -1.87 32.61 6.82
CA VAL A 458 -3.31 32.47 6.56
C VAL A 458 -3.56 31.81 5.18
N TYR A 459 -2.83 32.24 4.15
CA TYR A 459 -2.89 31.64 2.82
C TYR A 459 -2.57 30.14 2.85
N LYS A 460 -1.40 29.76 3.39
CA LYS A 460 -0.95 28.38 3.45
C LYS A 460 -1.92 27.52 4.25
N ASN A 461 -2.37 28.01 5.40
CA ASN A 461 -3.25 27.28 6.29
C ASN A 461 -4.64 27.08 5.69
N ALA A 462 -5.20 28.08 5.01
CA ALA A 462 -6.48 27.94 4.32
C ALA A 462 -6.47 26.84 3.22
N TRP A 463 -5.39 26.78 2.44
CA TRP A 463 -5.20 25.70 1.48
C TRP A 463 -5.01 24.34 2.16
N PHE A 464 -4.21 24.29 3.22
CA PHE A 464 -4.03 23.05 3.99
C PHE A 464 -5.36 22.52 4.54
N ASP A 465 -6.21 23.41 5.06
CA ASP A 465 -7.50 23.05 5.65
C ASP A 465 -8.50 22.44 4.65
N THR A 466 -8.32 22.64 3.33
CA THR A 466 -9.10 21.92 2.32
C THR A 466 -8.90 20.40 2.37
N GLY A 467 -7.84 19.94 3.03
CA GLY A 467 -7.63 18.53 3.29
C GLY A 467 -8.68 17.90 4.21
N LYS A 468 -9.34 18.70 5.04
CA LYS A 468 -10.46 18.26 5.88
C LYS A 468 -11.67 17.90 5.02
N ASP A 469 -11.97 18.74 4.01
CA ASP A 469 -13.04 18.43 3.04
C ASP A 469 -12.68 17.18 2.22
N SER A 470 -11.43 17.05 1.86
CA SER A 470 -10.94 15.91 1.10
C SER A 470 -11.09 14.58 1.85
N ILE A 471 -10.79 14.53 3.15
CA ILE A 471 -10.97 13.30 3.95
C ILE A 471 -12.46 13.00 4.18
N MET A 472 -13.28 14.02 4.39
CA MET A 472 -14.74 13.84 4.51
C MET A 472 -15.36 13.33 3.21
N LEU A 473 -14.90 13.84 2.06
CA LEU A 473 -15.31 13.33 0.75
C LEU A 473 -14.91 11.86 0.56
N THR A 474 -13.70 11.49 1.01
CA THR A 474 -13.23 10.11 1.00
C THR A 474 -14.16 9.20 1.79
N PHE A 475 -14.55 9.59 3.01
CA PHE A 475 -15.47 8.83 3.83
C PHE A 475 -16.89 8.78 3.24
N SER A 476 -17.37 9.87 2.65
CA SER A 476 -18.65 9.92 1.93
C SER A 476 -18.68 8.93 0.75
N ARG A 477 -17.61 8.90 -0.05
CA ARG A 477 -17.47 7.94 -1.15
C ARG A 477 -17.42 6.49 -0.66
N ALA A 478 -16.71 6.24 0.43
CA ALA A 478 -16.66 4.93 1.04
C ALA A 478 -18.03 4.47 1.56
N LYS A 479 -18.80 5.39 2.20
CA LYS A 479 -20.17 5.12 2.64
C LYS A 479 -21.07 4.72 1.47
N ARG A 480 -21.05 5.50 0.40
CA ARG A 480 -21.83 5.20 -0.81
C ARG A 480 -21.44 3.87 -1.45
N ASN A 481 -20.12 3.58 -1.51
CA ASN A 481 -19.63 2.30 -1.99
C ASN A 481 -20.18 1.14 -1.15
N TYR A 482 -20.15 1.27 0.18
CA TYR A 482 -20.72 0.30 1.09
C TYR A 482 -22.25 0.14 0.89
N ASP A 483 -22.98 1.25 0.82
CA ASP A 483 -24.44 1.25 0.63
C ASP A 483 -24.87 0.65 -0.72
N MET A 484 -23.98 0.69 -1.72
CA MET A 484 -24.16 0.05 -3.02
C MET A 484 -23.69 -1.41 -3.04
N ASN A 485 -23.39 -2.04 -1.89
CA ASN A 485 -22.81 -3.38 -1.80
C ASN A 485 -21.52 -3.52 -2.65
N TYR A 486 -20.68 -2.49 -2.64
CA TYR A 486 -19.44 -2.37 -3.39
C TYR A 486 -19.58 -2.31 -4.93
N MET A 487 -20.78 -2.20 -5.45
CA MET A 487 -21.10 -2.17 -6.89
C MET A 487 -20.91 -0.78 -7.50
N ILE A 488 -19.74 -0.20 -7.33
CA ILE A 488 -19.37 1.07 -7.97
C ILE A 488 -18.98 0.86 -9.44
N PRO A 489 -19.11 1.89 -10.30
CA PRO A 489 -18.60 1.84 -11.67
C PRO A 489 -17.13 1.42 -11.71
N GLN A 490 -16.80 0.45 -12.55
CA GLN A 490 -15.44 -0.11 -12.63
C GLN A 490 -14.66 0.49 -13.79
N PRO A 491 -13.35 0.76 -13.61
CA PRO A 491 -12.47 1.10 -14.72
C PRO A 491 -12.20 -0.13 -15.59
N PRO A 492 -11.72 0.04 -16.83
CA PRO A 492 -11.21 -1.07 -17.62
C PRO A 492 -10.05 -1.79 -16.91
N LEU A 493 -9.89 -3.07 -17.17
CA LEU A 493 -8.73 -3.82 -16.68
C LEU A 493 -7.43 -3.27 -17.30
N PRO A 494 -6.31 -3.26 -16.56
CA PRO A 494 -5.03 -2.84 -17.11
C PRO A 494 -4.54 -3.81 -18.19
N PRO A 495 -3.64 -3.38 -19.11
CA PRO A 495 -2.92 -4.29 -19.98
C PRO A 495 -2.18 -5.37 -19.18
N PRO A 496 -2.35 -6.67 -19.49
CA PRO A 496 -1.66 -7.75 -18.77
C PRO A 496 -0.14 -7.76 -18.91
N LEU A 497 0.38 -7.11 -19.96
CA LEU A 497 1.82 -6.95 -20.19
C LEU A 497 2.12 -5.51 -20.58
N PHE A 498 3.12 -4.91 -19.94
CA PHE A 498 3.70 -3.63 -20.32
C PHE A 498 5.22 -3.76 -20.40
N GLU A 499 5.79 -3.49 -21.56
CA GLU A 499 7.22 -3.60 -21.85
C GLU A 499 7.78 -2.25 -22.24
N VAL A 500 8.90 -1.89 -21.64
CA VAL A 500 9.68 -0.69 -21.92
C VAL A 500 11.07 -1.10 -22.36
N LYS A 501 11.47 -0.73 -23.57
CA LYS A 501 12.78 -1.07 -24.15
C LYS A 501 13.57 0.20 -24.46
N SER A 502 14.72 0.32 -23.85
CA SER A 502 15.71 1.36 -24.10
C SER A 502 16.31 1.20 -25.51
N GLY A 503 16.47 2.29 -26.24
CA GLY A 503 17.06 2.25 -27.57
C GLY A 503 18.04 3.40 -27.82
N GLY A 504 18.65 3.42 -28.98
CA GLY A 504 19.68 4.42 -29.32
C GLY A 504 19.15 5.84 -29.51
N ASN A 505 17.95 6.00 -30.00
CA ASN A 505 17.33 7.29 -30.31
C ASN A 505 15.87 7.43 -29.88
N LYS A 506 15.32 6.38 -29.27
CA LYS A 506 13.95 6.31 -28.77
C LYS A 506 13.87 5.32 -27.63
N ILE A 507 12.82 5.41 -26.84
CA ILE A 507 12.40 4.38 -25.90
C ILE A 507 11.10 3.79 -26.44
N THR A 508 11.08 2.49 -26.70
CA THR A 508 9.91 1.81 -27.26
C THR A 508 9.07 1.22 -26.14
N LEU A 509 7.79 1.54 -26.13
CA LEU A 509 6.81 1.02 -25.21
C LEU A 509 5.86 0.08 -25.95
N LYS A 510 5.63 -1.12 -25.41
CA LYS A 510 4.70 -2.11 -25.98
C LYS A 510 3.80 -2.63 -24.86
N TRP A 511 2.56 -2.95 -25.23
CA TRP A 511 1.62 -3.54 -24.27
C TRP A 511 0.69 -4.53 -24.97
N SER A 512 0.19 -5.49 -24.22
CA SER A 512 -0.86 -6.38 -24.71
C SER A 512 -2.23 -5.68 -24.61
N PRO A 513 -3.19 -6.09 -25.44
CA PRO A 513 -4.56 -5.60 -25.31
C PRO A 513 -5.10 -5.79 -23.88
N SER A 514 -5.79 -4.78 -23.36
CA SER A 514 -6.58 -4.94 -22.13
C SER A 514 -7.66 -6.00 -22.34
N PRO A 515 -7.96 -6.84 -21.33
CA PRO A 515 -9.12 -7.73 -21.42
C PRO A 515 -10.44 -7.01 -21.66
N SER A 516 -10.53 -5.73 -21.27
CA SER A 516 -11.73 -4.88 -21.48
C SER A 516 -11.80 -4.23 -22.87
N GLU A 517 -10.83 -4.44 -23.76
CA GLU A 517 -10.78 -3.73 -25.07
C GLU A 517 -12.00 -4.01 -25.97
N GLY A 518 -12.65 -5.15 -25.77
CA GLY A 518 -13.88 -5.50 -26.49
C GLY A 518 -15.17 -4.90 -25.92
N GLU A 519 -15.12 -4.20 -24.78
CA GLU A 519 -16.28 -3.62 -24.13
C GLU A 519 -16.75 -2.34 -24.86
N PRO A 520 -18.08 -2.08 -24.92
CA PRO A 520 -18.61 -0.95 -25.71
C PRO A 520 -18.14 0.42 -25.24
N ASP A 521 -17.88 0.56 -23.94
CA ASP A 521 -17.43 1.80 -23.29
C ASP A 521 -15.90 1.93 -23.23
N PHE A 522 -15.15 0.94 -23.71
CA PHE A 522 -13.69 1.02 -23.75
C PHE A 522 -13.25 2.26 -24.54
N GLY A 523 -12.41 3.09 -23.91
CA GLY A 523 -11.93 4.35 -24.48
C GLY A 523 -10.60 4.19 -25.19
N GLY A 524 -9.62 3.55 -24.58
CA GLY A 524 -8.26 3.45 -25.11
C GLY A 524 -7.20 3.39 -24.04
N TYR A 525 -6.01 3.94 -24.37
CA TYR A 525 -4.83 3.91 -23.49
C TYR A 525 -4.21 5.30 -23.34
N ARG A 526 -3.60 5.54 -22.18
CA ARG A 526 -2.79 6.74 -21.90
C ARG A 526 -1.46 6.33 -21.30
N ILE A 527 -0.37 6.95 -21.75
CA ILE A 527 0.98 6.72 -21.27
C ILE A 527 1.50 7.98 -20.60
N TYR A 528 2.10 7.76 -19.43
CA TYR A 528 2.67 8.82 -18.60
C TYR A 528 4.14 8.56 -18.36
N ARG A 529 4.92 9.64 -18.24
CA ARG A 529 6.37 9.58 -18.06
C ARG A 529 6.85 10.50 -16.94
N ALA A 530 7.82 10.02 -16.16
CA ALA A 530 8.62 10.82 -15.24
C ALA A 530 10.10 10.81 -15.64
N ILE A 531 10.84 11.80 -15.18
CA ILE A 531 12.27 12.00 -15.50
C ILE A 531 13.07 11.98 -14.19
N ASN A 532 14.20 11.26 -14.19
CA ASN A 532 15.18 11.10 -13.11
C ASN A 532 14.72 10.36 -11.85
N LYS A 533 13.45 10.40 -11.51
CA LYS A 533 12.91 9.74 -10.31
C LYS A 533 11.59 9.08 -10.62
N SER A 534 11.37 7.90 -10.07
CA SER A 534 10.07 7.23 -10.16
C SER A 534 9.04 7.87 -9.20
N ASP A 535 9.49 8.48 -8.09
CA ASP A 535 8.66 9.08 -7.05
C ASP A 535 8.41 10.58 -7.29
N THR A 536 8.06 10.94 -8.52
CA THR A 536 7.71 12.31 -8.91
C THR A 536 6.44 12.32 -9.78
N VAL A 537 5.97 13.52 -10.09
CA VAL A 537 4.81 13.70 -10.96
C VAL A 537 5.14 13.17 -12.37
N HIS A 538 4.26 12.32 -12.90
CA HIS A 538 4.32 11.84 -14.26
C HIS A 538 3.41 12.70 -15.14
N THR A 539 3.88 13.04 -16.35
CA THR A 539 3.13 13.78 -17.35
C THR A 539 2.66 12.86 -18.46
N GLU A 540 1.45 13.07 -18.96
CA GLU A 540 0.95 12.37 -20.14
C GLU A 540 1.79 12.71 -21.35
N ILE A 541 2.25 11.69 -22.08
CA ILE A 541 3.06 11.86 -23.29
C ILE A 541 2.41 11.28 -24.54
N PHE A 542 1.42 10.39 -24.36
CA PHE A 542 0.70 9.74 -25.43
C PHE A 542 -0.67 9.28 -24.97
N ALA A 543 -1.65 9.39 -25.84
CA ALA A 543 -2.96 8.79 -25.65
C ALA A 543 -3.49 8.30 -27.00
N CYS A 544 -4.18 7.14 -27.01
CA CYS A 544 -4.85 6.61 -28.18
C CYS A 544 -6.25 6.09 -27.83
N GLY A 545 -7.18 6.16 -28.81
CA GLY A 545 -8.55 5.75 -28.67
C GLY A 545 -9.56 6.91 -28.67
N LYS A 546 -10.76 6.67 -28.13
CA LYS A 546 -11.88 7.62 -28.15
C LYS A 546 -11.50 8.97 -27.51
N GLY A 547 -11.76 10.05 -28.22
CA GLY A 547 -11.57 11.40 -27.68
C GLY A 547 -10.11 11.84 -27.54
N THR A 548 -9.16 11.13 -28.14
CA THR A 548 -7.73 11.48 -28.16
C THR A 548 -7.29 11.98 -29.55
N ASP A 549 -6.08 12.56 -29.62
CA ASP A 549 -5.48 12.99 -30.89
C ASP A 549 -5.15 11.79 -31.82
N HIS A 550 -5.08 10.57 -31.28
CA HIS A 550 -4.87 9.31 -31.99
C HIS A 550 -6.08 8.41 -31.80
N PRO A 551 -7.13 8.53 -32.65
CA PRO A 551 -8.40 7.81 -32.44
C PRO A 551 -8.30 6.29 -32.63
N GLU A 552 -7.27 5.81 -33.32
CA GLU A 552 -7.03 4.37 -33.51
C GLU A 552 -6.31 3.78 -32.28
N ILE A 553 -6.79 2.62 -31.80
CA ILE A 553 -6.13 1.91 -30.72
C ILE A 553 -4.88 1.24 -31.25
N VAL A 554 -3.76 1.48 -30.60
CA VAL A 554 -2.47 0.85 -30.88
C VAL A 554 -1.89 0.24 -29.62
N HIS A 555 -0.96 -0.71 -29.79
CA HIS A 555 -0.31 -1.40 -28.68
C HIS A 555 1.22 -1.20 -28.64
N THR A 556 1.67 -0.15 -29.31
CA THR A 556 3.08 0.28 -29.29
C THR A 556 3.17 1.79 -29.44
N PHE A 557 4.14 2.37 -28.78
CA PHE A 557 4.49 3.77 -28.88
C PHE A 557 6.00 3.96 -28.78
N ASP A 558 6.55 4.78 -29.67
CA ASP A 558 7.96 5.16 -29.66
C ASP A 558 8.11 6.56 -29.06
N ASP A 559 8.62 6.65 -27.84
CA ASP A 559 9.00 7.93 -27.25
C ASP A 559 10.34 8.38 -27.84
N THR A 560 10.29 9.37 -28.72
CA THR A 560 11.46 9.95 -29.41
C THR A 560 11.98 11.22 -28.72
N THR A 561 11.34 11.64 -27.63
CA THR A 561 11.66 12.90 -26.92
C THR A 561 12.69 12.76 -25.80
N PRO A 562 13.07 11.56 -25.31
CA PRO A 562 14.11 11.39 -24.29
C PRO A 562 15.44 12.00 -24.69
N VAL A 563 16.18 12.47 -23.69
CA VAL A 563 17.54 13.00 -23.81
C VAL A 563 18.51 12.08 -23.09
N ARG A 564 19.67 11.83 -23.71
CA ARG A 564 20.71 10.97 -23.09
C ARG A 564 21.20 11.52 -21.76
N GLY A 565 21.44 10.62 -20.82
CA GLY A 565 21.91 10.97 -19.48
C GLY A 565 20.81 11.16 -18.45
N PHE A 566 19.54 11.07 -18.86
CA PHE A 566 18.39 11.08 -17.95
C PHE A 566 17.76 9.71 -17.84
N ALA A 567 17.24 9.39 -16.66
CA ALA A 567 16.45 8.21 -16.37
C ALA A 567 14.96 8.47 -16.65
N TYR A 568 14.27 7.54 -17.28
CA TYR A 568 12.86 7.66 -17.65
C TYR A 568 12.04 6.55 -17.05
N TYR A 569 10.93 6.91 -16.43
CA TYR A 569 9.99 6.00 -15.80
C TYR A 569 8.63 6.17 -16.44
N TYR A 570 7.90 5.07 -16.62
CA TYR A 570 6.64 5.06 -17.34
C TYR A 570 5.56 4.32 -16.57
N TYR A 571 4.32 4.61 -16.89
CA TYR A 571 3.18 3.74 -16.68
C TYR A 571 2.16 3.93 -17.80
N ILE A 572 1.32 2.92 -17.99
CA ILE A 572 0.20 2.93 -18.92
C ILE A 572 -1.09 2.66 -18.15
N VAL A 573 -2.17 3.33 -18.54
CA VAL A 573 -3.51 3.05 -18.04
C VAL A 573 -4.45 2.81 -19.21
N ALA A 574 -5.37 1.86 -19.05
CA ALA A 574 -6.55 1.75 -19.90
C ALA A 574 -7.64 2.67 -19.36
N PHE A 575 -8.46 3.27 -20.22
CA PHE A 575 -9.56 4.14 -19.81
C PHE A 575 -10.84 3.81 -20.58
N ASN A 576 -12.01 4.12 -19.97
CA ASN A 576 -13.31 4.05 -20.63
C ASN A 576 -13.80 5.44 -21.04
N ASP A 577 -14.90 5.53 -21.77
CA ASP A 577 -15.49 6.80 -22.23
C ASP A 577 -16.40 7.47 -21.16
N GLY A 578 -16.54 6.85 -19.99
CA GLY A 578 -17.33 7.36 -18.88
C GLY A 578 -18.84 7.16 -19.01
N SER A 579 -19.32 6.52 -20.08
CA SER A 579 -20.76 6.32 -20.29
C SER A 579 -21.43 5.47 -19.19
N ASN A 580 -20.69 4.56 -18.58
CA ASN A 580 -21.15 3.71 -17.48
C ASN A 580 -20.89 4.32 -16.09
N ASN A 581 -20.17 5.43 -16.01
CA ASN A 581 -19.88 6.14 -14.77
C ASN A 581 -20.95 7.21 -14.50
N ASN A 582 -22.17 6.78 -14.17
CA ASN A 582 -23.35 7.61 -14.03
C ASN A 582 -24.04 7.50 -12.66
N THR A 583 -23.33 6.98 -11.67
CA THR A 583 -23.83 6.87 -10.29
C THR A 583 -23.33 8.04 -9.43
N ASP A 584 -24.00 8.28 -8.30
CA ASP A 584 -23.58 9.31 -7.33
C ASP A 584 -22.37 8.87 -6.48
N ALA A 585 -21.82 7.66 -6.72
CA ALA A 585 -20.66 7.15 -5.96
C ALA A 585 -19.39 7.95 -6.24
N ASN A 586 -19.24 8.47 -7.45
CA ASN A 586 -18.06 9.19 -7.90
C ASN A 586 -18.41 10.25 -8.95
N PRO A 587 -17.49 11.18 -9.24
CA PRO A 587 -17.65 12.15 -10.33
C PRO A 587 -17.87 11.45 -11.67
N HIS A 588 -18.78 11.99 -12.47
CA HIS A 588 -19.03 11.48 -13.82
C HIS A 588 -17.83 11.70 -14.73
N GLY A 589 -17.63 10.83 -15.69
CA GLY A 589 -16.56 10.91 -16.68
C GLY A 589 -15.73 9.64 -16.78
N PRO A 590 -14.68 9.65 -17.62
CA PRO A 590 -13.82 8.51 -17.85
C PRO A 590 -13.18 7.97 -16.56
N LEU A 591 -13.16 6.63 -16.44
CA LEU A 591 -12.44 5.92 -15.39
C LEU A 591 -11.17 5.30 -15.98
N HIS A 592 -10.13 5.22 -15.17
CA HIS A 592 -8.83 4.69 -15.57
C HIS A 592 -8.45 3.48 -14.70
N SER A 593 -7.82 2.48 -15.33
CA SER A 593 -7.15 1.44 -14.55
C SER A 593 -6.07 2.07 -13.66
N SER A 594 -5.79 1.44 -12.52
CA SER A 594 -4.80 2.00 -11.60
C SER A 594 -3.40 2.02 -12.23
N LYS A 595 -2.71 3.15 -12.07
CA LYS A 595 -1.30 3.33 -12.46
C LYS A 595 -0.34 2.38 -11.71
N TYR A 596 -0.74 1.93 -10.53
CA TYR A 596 0.09 1.05 -9.69
C TYR A 596 0.26 -0.35 -10.25
N TYR A 597 -0.58 -0.76 -11.21
CA TYR A 597 -0.45 -2.05 -11.90
C TYR A 597 0.67 -2.09 -12.93
N THR A 598 0.99 -0.95 -13.55
CA THR A 598 1.90 -0.91 -14.71
C THR A 598 3.09 0.03 -14.53
N ARG A 599 3.21 0.66 -13.36
CA ARG A 599 4.26 1.64 -13.09
C ARG A 599 5.64 0.98 -13.03
N THR A 600 6.60 1.53 -13.80
CA THR A 600 7.99 1.10 -13.73
C THR A 600 8.66 1.67 -12.48
N THR A 601 9.44 0.84 -11.80
CA THR A 601 10.31 1.22 -10.67
C THR A 601 11.77 1.29 -11.07
N GLU A 602 12.13 0.61 -12.16
CA GLU A 602 13.41 0.71 -12.81
C GLU A 602 13.34 1.64 -14.02
N PRO A 603 14.39 2.42 -14.29
CA PRO A 603 14.40 3.37 -15.39
C PRO A 603 14.81 2.75 -16.72
N ALA A 604 14.25 3.29 -17.80
CA ALA A 604 14.80 3.17 -19.14
C ALA A 604 15.68 4.38 -19.46
N PHE A 605 16.62 4.19 -20.38
CA PHE A 605 17.58 5.22 -20.81
C PHE A 605 17.74 5.25 -22.32
N LEU A 606 18.07 6.41 -22.89
CA LEU A 606 18.66 6.38 -24.23
C LEU A 606 20.07 5.81 -24.18
N GLN A 607 20.26 4.72 -24.90
CA GLN A 607 21.53 4.04 -25.06
C GLN A 607 22.45 4.78 -26.04
N ARG A 608 23.65 4.27 -26.30
CA ARG A 608 24.59 4.89 -27.26
C ARG A 608 23.99 4.97 -28.65
N PRO A 609 24.30 6.02 -29.43
CA PRO A 609 23.87 6.07 -30.81
C PRO A 609 24.51 4.94 -31.62
N PRO A 610 23.85 4.48 -32.70
CA PRO A 610 24.40 3.42 -33.56
C PRO A 610 25.75 3.82 -34.16
N GLY A 611 26.58 2.82 -34.38
CA GLY A 611 27.86 2.99 -35.04
C GLY A 611 27.68 3.24 -36.54
N GLU A 612 28.46 4.15 -37.10
CA GLU A 612 28.39 4.49 -38.51
C GLU A 612 29.17 3.53 -39.42
N LYS A 613 30.19 2.84 -38.87
CA LYS A 613 31.09 1.97 -39.64
C LYS A 613 31.30 0.63 -38.93
N LEU A 614 31.10 -0.46 -39.64
CA LEU A 614 31.33 -1.80 -39.13
C LEU A 614 32.80 -2.01 -38.64
N SER A 615 33.78 -1.31 -39.24
CA SER A 615 35.18 -1.36 -38.82
C SER A 615 35.40 -0.93 -37.37
N ASP A 616 34.55 -0.04 -36.87
CA ASP A 616 34.69 0.61 -35.57
C ASP A 616 34.08 -0.19 -34.42
N ILE A 617 33.45 -1.32 -34.72
CA ILE A 617 32.89 -2.24 -33.74
C ILE A 617 34.00 -2.76 -32.80
N ARG A 618 33.71 -2.71 -31.51
CA ARG A 618 34.59 -3.18 -30.44
C ARG A 618 33.90 -4.22 -29.55
N ILE A 619 34.65 -5.20 -29.13
CA ILE A 619 34.24 -6.23 -28.16
C ILE A 619 35.01 -5.97 -26.88
N VAL A 620 34.32 -5.79 -25.77
CA VAL A 620 34.90 -5.39 -24.48
C VAL A 620 34.29 -6.21 -23.34
N PRO A 621 35.13 -6.75 -22.43
CA PRO A 621 36.59 -6.77 -22.46
C PRO A 621 37.14 -7.77 -23.46
N ASN A 622 38.32 -7.50 -24.01
CA ASN A 622 39.05 -8.46 -24.87
C ASN A 622 40.54 -8.37 -24.54
N PRO A 623 41.12 -9.37 -23.87
CA PRO A 623 40.49 -10.63 -23.47
C PRO A 623 39.45 -10.48 -22.34
N TYR A 624 38.48 -11.41 -22.30
CA TYR A 624 37.54 -11.57 -21.24
C TYR A 624 38.05 -12.59 -20.19
N TYR A 625 38.08 -12.20 -18.92
CA TYR A 625 38.56 -13.05 -17.83
C TYR A 625 37.37 -13.53 -16.98
N ILE A 626 37.07 -14.84 -16.99
CA ILE A 626 35.95 -15.45 -16.23
C ILE A 626 36.20 -15.38 -14.72
N SER A 627 37.43 -15.36 -14.25
CA SER A 627 37.82 -15.44 -12.84
C SER A 627 38.42 -14.13 -12.30
N SER A 628 38.08 -12.98 -12.86
CA SER A 628 38.68 -11.72 -12.41
C SER A 628 38.29 -11.40 -10.97
N PRO A 629 39.23 -11.03 -10.08
CA PRO A 629 38.88 -10.66 -8.70
C PRO A 629 37.93 -9.49 -8.68
N LYS A 630 36.92 -9.53 -7.77
CA LYS A 630 36.00 -8.42 -7.52
C LYS A 630 36.80 -7.12 -7.30
N GLY A 631 36.61 -6.15 -8.17
CA GLY A 631 37.22 -4.82 -8.07
C GLY A 631 38.35 -4.54 -9.10
N SER A 632 38.65 -5.42 -10.05
CA SER A 632 39.48 -5.05 -11.19
C SER A 632 38.70 -4.13 -12.14
N HIS A 633 39.29 -3.00 -12.53
CA HIS A 633 38.64 -1.95 -13.33
C HIS A 633 38.19 -2.37 -14.75
N PHE A 634 38.30 -3.65 -15.13
CA PHE A 634 38.12 -4.10 -16.51
C PHE A 634 37.19 -5.31 -16.69
N SER A 635 36.52 -5.82 -15.63
CA SER A 635 35.55 -6.89 -15.77
C SER A 635 34.26 -6.53 -15.08
N ILE A 636 33.19 -6.39 -15.86
CA ILE A 636 31.82 -6.57 -15.37
C ILE A 636 31.63 -8.09 -15.30
N GLU A 637 31.25 -8.64 -14.17
CA GLU A 637 31.02 -10.08 -14.00
C GLU A 637 30.01 -10.55 -15.08
N ASP A 638 30.40 -11.61 -15.80
CA ASP A 638 29.57 -12.35 -16.76
C ASP A 638 29.07 -11.59 -18.00
N GLU A 639 29.60 -10.39 -18.31
CA GLU A 639 29.19 -9.63 -19.47
C GLU A 639 30.31 -9.38 -20.50
N ILE A 640 29.98 -9.62 -21.77
CA ILE A 640 30.73 -9.18 -22.94
C ILE A 640 29.86 -8.13 -23.65
N ARG A 641 30.45 -6.97 -23.93
CA ARG A 641 29.75 -5.86 -24.59
C ARG A 641 30.29 -5.62 -25.99
N PHE A 642 29.36 -5.44 -26.91
CA PHE A 642 29.64 -5.02 -28.27
C PHE A 642 29.33 -3.53 -28.40
N TYR A 643 30.31 -2.73 -28.80
CA TYR A 643 30.19 -1.29 -28.95
C TYR A 643 30.35 -0.84 -30.39
N ASN A 644 29.75 0.31 -30.73
CA ASN A 644 29.73 0.92 -32.06
C ASN A 644 29.11 -0.02 -33.11
N ILE A 645 28.15 -0.83 -32.73
CA ILE A 645 27.40 -1.68 -33.64
C ILE A 645 26.35 -0.85 -34.40
N PRO A 646 25.92 -1.27 -35.59
CA PRO A 646 24.76 -0.66 -36.28
C PRO A 646 23.50 -0.79 -35.42
N GLY A 647 22.56 0.13 -35.56
CA GLY A 647 21.30 0.11 -34.83
C GLY A 647 20.40 -1.12 -35.11
N GLU A 648 20.65 -1.76 -36.26
CA GLU A 648 20.04 -3.04 -36.63
C GLU A 648 21.14 -3.95 -37.18
N CYS A 649 21.35 -5.11 -36.55
CA CYS A 649 22.25 -6.13 -37.04
C CYS A 649 21.99 -7.48 -36.39
N THR A 650 22.39 -8.54 -37.05
CA THR A 650 22.45 -9.90 -36.49
C THR A 650 23.87 -10.18 -36.01
N ILE A 651 24.03 -10.55 -34.77
CA ILE A 651 25.31 -10.89 -34.14
C ILE A 651 25.35 -12.41 -33.98
N ARG A 652 26.28 -13.05 -34.66
CA ARG A 652 26.49 -14.52 -34.55
C ARG A 652 27.86 -14.78 -33.94
N ILE A 653 27.89 -15.62 -32.91
CA ILE A 653 29.10 -15.96 -32.16
C ILE A 653 29.43 -17.41 -32.45
N PHE A 654 30.68 -17.66 -32.85
CA PHE A 654 31.22 -18.95 -33.23
C PHE A 654 32.41 -19.35 -32.35
N THR A 655 32.59 -20.65 -32.17
CA THR A 655 33.87 -21.20 -31.68
C THR A 655 35.00 -21.00 -32.73
N GLU A 656 36.24 -21.21 -32.35
CA GLU A 656 37.36 -21.20 -33.29
C GLU A 656 37.27 -22.26 -34.41
N ARG A 657 36.44 -23.30 -34.19
CA ARG A 657 36.17 -24.35 -35.20
C ARG A 657 35.04 -23.98 -36.15
N GLY A 658 34.37 -22.88 -35.93
CA GLY A 658 33.23 -22.41 -36.74
C GLY A 658 31.85 -22.90 -36.27
N ASP A 659 31.75 -23.52 -35.08
CA ASP A 659 30.45 -23.91 -34.54
C ASP A 659 29.69 -22.68 -34.05
N LEU A 660 28.49 -22.45 -34.54
CA LEU A 660 27.63 -21.38 -34.07
C LEU A 660 27.11 -21.69 -32.65
N ILE A 661 27.35 -20.81 -31.69
CA ILE A 661 26.98 -21.01 -30.30
C ILE A 661 25.94 -20.00 -29.77
N LYS A 662 25.82 -18.84 -30.44
CA LYS A 662 24.86 -17.82 -30.06
C LYS A 662 24.47 -16.96 -31.25
N THR A 663 23.15 -16.65 -31.34
CA THR A 663 22.63 -15.62 -32.25
C THR A 663 21.88 -14.57 -31.45
N ILE A 664 22.21 -13.30 -31.69
CA ILE A 664 21.52 -12.14 -31.08
C ILE A 664 20.98 -11.29 -32.21
N ILE A 665 19.71 -10.98 -32.13
CA ILE A 665 19.06 -10.02 -33.03
C ILE A 665 19.08 -8.68 -32.32
N HIS A 666 19.83 -7.76 -32.87
CA HIS A 666 19.94 -6.38 -32.37
C HIS A 666 19.13 -5.45 -33.28
N ASP A 667 18.04 -4.87 -32.74
CA ASP A 667 17.05 -4.08 -33.49
C ASP A 667 16.52 -2.86 -32.74
N ASP A 668 17.22 -2.45 -31.66
CA ASP A 668 16.78 -1.38 -30.77
C ASP A 668 17.29 0.02 -31.16
N GLY A 669 18.06 0.12 -32.25
CA GLY A 669 18.64 1.36 -32.73
C GLY A 669 19.82 1.85 -31.91
N SER A 670 20.31 1.05 -30.93
CA SER A 670 21.49 1.42 -30.13
C SER A 670 22.81 1.07 -30.81
N GLY A 671 23.88 1.61 -30.29
CA GLY A 671 25.24 1.29 -30.72
C GLY A 671 25.95 0.29 -29.81
N ASP A 672 25.24 -0.34 -28.92
CA ASP A 672 25.79 -1.32 -27.99
C ASP A 672 24.82 -2.47 -27.69
N GLU A 673 25.38 -3.64 -27.44
CA GLU A 673 24.66 -4.87 -27.07
C GLU A 673 25.42 -5.59 -25.97
N VAL A 674 24.70 -6.23 -25.07
CA VAL A 674 25.28 -6.98 -23.95
C VAL A 674 24.98 -8.47 -24.09
N TRP A 675 26.02 -9.29 -23.94
CA TRP A 675 25.89 -10.73 -23.92
C TRP A 675 26.43 -11.30 -22.61
N ASN A 676 25.63 -12.07 -21.91
CA ASN A 676 25.93 -12.69 -20.62
C ASN A 676 26.82 -13.94 -20.70
N SER A 677 27.54 -14.12 -21.78
CA SER A 677 28.47 -15.26 -21.99
C SER A 677 27.82 -16.66 -22.00
N VAL A 678 26.48 -16.72 -22.22
CA VAL A 678 25.73 -17.98 -22.29
C VAL A 678 25.31 -18.28 -23.72
N THR A 679 25.53 -19.53 -24.14
CA THR A 679 25.16 -20.04 -25.48
C THR A 679 23.64 -20.23 -25.60
N ASP A 680 23.13 -20.44 -26.83
CA ASP A 680 21.75 -20.80 -27.08
C ASP A 680 21.34 -22.13 -26.42
N SER A 681 22.33 -23.02 -26.17
CA SER A 681 22.14 -24.26 -25.40
C SER A 681 22.25 -24.09 -23.89
N ARG A 682 22.23 -22.84 -23.38
CA ARG A 682 22.33 -22.47 -21.94
C ARG A 682 23.64 -22.94 -21.27
N GLN A 683 24.74 -22.94 -21.99
CA GLN A 683 26.03 -23.27 -21.46
C GLN A 683 26.90 -22.01 -21.37
N VAL A 684 27.63 -21.86 -20.27
CA VAL A 684 28.64 -20.79 -20.13
C VAL A 684 29.84 -21.11 -21.01
N ILE A 685 30.37 -20.08 -21.71
CA ILE A 685 31.55 -20.25 -22.56
C ILE A 685 32.80 -20.60 -21.73
N VAL A 686 33.73 -21.30 -22.36
CA VAL A 686 35.01 -21.72 -21.74
C VAL A 686 36.16 -20.92 -22.31
N SER A 687 37.35 -21.08 -21.74
CA SER A 687 38.61 -20.49 -22.31
C SER A 687 38.80 -20.88 -23.76
N GLY A 688 39.08 -19.91 -24.62
CA GLY A 688 39.20 -20.11 -26.04
C GLY A 688 39.17 -18.81 -26.84
N ILE A 689 39.31 -18.94 -28.15
CA ILE A 689 39.11 -17.84 -29.10
C ILE A 689 37.74 -18.00 -29.71
N TYR A 690 36.99 -16.90 -29.75
CA TYR A 690 35.65 -16.83 -30.34
C TYR A 690 35.66 -15.83 -31.49
N ILE A 691 34.85 -16.15 -32.52
CA ILE A 691 34.68 -15.33 -33.71
C ILE A 691 33.24 -14.76 -33.66
N VAL A 692 33.09 -13.46 -33.86
CA VAL A 692 31.78 -12.79 -33.91
C VAL A 692 31.58 -12.19 -35.29
N GLN A 693 30.50 -12.57 -35.94
CA GLN A 693 29.99 -11.95 -37.15
C GLN A 693 28.96 -10.93 -36.79
N PHE A 694 29.08 -9.72 -37.33
CA PHE A 694 28.05 -8.69 -37.31
C PHE A 694 27.55 -8.52 -38.75
N GLU A 695 26.28 -8.68 -38.99
CA GLU A 695 25.65 -8.61 -40.32
C GLU A 695 24.46 -7.65 -40.29
N THR A 696 24.49 -6.65 -41.12
CA THR A 696 23.42 -5.65 -41.30
C THR A 696 22.30 -6.19 -42.18
N PRO A 697 21.08 -5.66 -42.13
CA PRO A 697 19.96 -6.11 -42.97
C PRO A 697 20.23 -6.02 -44.49
N ASP A 698 21.10 -5.11 -44.92
CA ASP A 698 21.53 -4.96 -46.33
C ASP A 698 22.63 -5.98 -46.73
N GLY A 699 23.04 -6.89 -45.83
CA GLY A 699 23.99 -7.95 -46.13
C GLY A 699 25.47 -7.59 -45.98
N GLN A 700 25.79 -6.38 -45.52
CA GLN A 700 27.19 -6.07 -45.18
C GLN A 700 27.57 -6.83 -43.90
N SER A 701 28.77 -7.37 -43.85
CA SER A 701 29.23 -8.10 -42.67
C SER A 701 30.70 -7.89 -42.34
N ILE A 702 31.02 -8.01 -41.05
CA ILE A 702 32.39 -8.00 -40.54
C ILE A 702 32.57 -9.09 -39.49
N TYR A 703 33.77 -9.64 -39.45
CA TYR A 703 34.19 -10.60 -38.43
C TYR A 703 35.16 -9.95 -37.45
N LYS A 704 34.92 -10.11 -36.18
CA LYS A 704 35.80 -9.72 -35.07
C LYS A 704 36.09 -10.96 -34.23
N LYS A 705 37.18 -10.90 -33.44
CA LYS A 705 37.54 -11.99 -32.52
C LYS A 705 37.78 -11.46 -31.12
N PHE A 706 37.49 -12.30 -30.15
CA PHE A 706 37.88 -12.04 -28.77
C PHE A 706 38.37 -13.32 -28.09
N ALA A 707 39.15 -13.17 -27.04
CA ALA A 707 39.69 -14.27 -26.27
C ALA A 707 39.00 -14.34 -24.91
N VAL A 708 38.70 -15.54 -24.45
CA VAL A 708 38.21 -15.86 -23.11
C VAL A 708 39.31 -16.57 -22.36
N ILE A 709 39.59 -16.11 -21.15
CA ILE A 709 40.65 -16.66 -20.27
C ILE A 709 39.98 -16.96 -18.92
N ARG A 710 40.26 -18.16 -18.41
CA ARG A 710 39.73 -18.60 -17.12
C ARG A 710 40.77 -18.44 -16.02
#